data_a93becd31750249a5029b5732277774c
#
_entry.id   a93becd31750249a5029b5732277774c
#
_cell.length_a   1.000
_cell.length_b   1.000
_cell.length_c   1.000
_cell.angle_alpha   90.00
_cell.angle_beta   90.00
_cell.angle_gamma   90.00
#
_symmetry.space_group_name_H-M   'P 1'
#
loop_
_entity.id
_entity.type
_entity.pdbx_description
1 polymer ?
#
loop_
_entity_poly.entity_id
_entity_poly.type
_entity_poly.pdbx_seq_one_letter_code
_entity_poly.pdbx_strand_id
1 'polypeptide(L)'
;MDFMLISGSDSVHHTNKAPLVKVIAPHKETDCVEYSVHSPESMPRLNLDGGASFFTMGHYFPYNAMQTHPFQTEVRQLLDIVIHAFYSDREVFVRELVSNASDALEKLRLKQLTEAAVYQPERELRISITTDEEARTLTIADAGIGMTSDEVVEFLGTIAHSGTKKFLEMMKENQGGPQDLIGQFGVGFYSVFMAADKVEVTTRSWQPDAAPVHWVSDGREGYELGEAAADTPRGTSILIHLKEDAANFSKADHVRYILKKYSNFVGFPIDFNGEHLNTVQAIWMKNKKDVTAEEYEGFYQFIHHTDSKPLNYMHFSADAPIVLNSVLFVPEENPEAMGFGRCEPAVSLYCHKVLIDSKPEKLLPEWLRFLAGVVDSEDLPLNISREMLQDNSLLRKISGIITKRFIKHLEGVAKNDAETYEKFWAQFGRYMKEGVVTSWEHKDALGKLLRFQSTFTEDGKLTSLDDYVSRMKENQKDIYVLYGASRAQLENSPYLDALKARGFEVLFLTEGGDQFVMDSLMKFAEKDIKAIDRANLDLPEMEDASPDRPGLDEAAASALTGWVSETFKDRFSKVTTGNRVTSAPAIALQGENDLSPEVKAYFKAMGQEVPENHPEIEFNPHNPIVMKLAELRESDSALAELLAGQIINTALLRAGMLEDPATLADNSQALLEKLLQK
;
A
#
# COMPACT_ATOMS: atom_id res chain seq x y z
N MET A 1 -27.31 10.76 30.86
CA MET A 1 -27.89 11.91 30.14
C MET A 1 -27.13 12.06 28.86
N ASP A 2 -27.70 11.46 27.84
CA ASP A 2 -27.08 11.28 26.52
C ASP A 2 -27.30 12.50 25.65
N PHE A 3 -26.25 12.91 24.93
CA PHE A 3 -26.42 13.69 23.70
C PHE A 3 -25.58 13.08 22.60
N MET A 4 -26.26 12.36 21.74
CA MET A 4 -25.77 11.84 20.49
C MET A 4 -25.98 12.94 19.42
N LEU A 5 -24.87 13.47 18.87
CA LEU A 5 -24.92 14.36 17.72
C LEU A 5 -24.64 13.52 16.45
N ILE A 6 -25.70 13.34 15.66
CA ILE A 6 -25.61 12.81 14.29
C ILE A 6 -25.41 14.00 13.35
N SER A 7 -24.27 14.10 12.72
CA SER A 7 -24.03 15.00 11.59
C SER A 7 -24.28 14.25 10.29
N GLY A 8 -25.40 14.49 9.66
CA GLY A 8 -25.65 14.09 8.28
C GLY A 8 -25.12 15.16 7.34
N SER A 9 -24.20 14.80 6.47
CA SER A 9 -23.80 15.62 5.32
C SER A 9 -24.52 15.11 4.09
N ASP A 10 -25.57 15.80 3.69
CA ASP A 10 -26.22 15.60 2.41
C ASP A 10 -25.43 16.33 1.31
N SER A 11 -24.88 15.58 0.40
CA SER A 11 -24.30 16.06 -0.85
C SER A 11 -25.43 16.37 -1.84
N VAL A 12 -25.59 17.65 -2.16
CA VAL A 12 -26.55 18.12 -3.16
C VAL A 12 -25.97 17.92 -4.55
N HIS A 13 -26.50 16.94 -5.28
CA HIS A 13 -26.33 16.84 -6.73
C HIS A 13 -27.32 17.78 -7.43
N HIS A 14 -26.82 18.81 -8.10
CA HIS A 14 -27.60 19.62 -9.02
C HIS A 14 -27.87 18.86 -10.31
N THR A 15 -29.05 18.26 -10.44
CA THR A 15 -29.64 17.93 -11.73
C THR A 15 -30.80 18.87 -11.97
N ASN A 16 -30.77 19.62 -13.10
CA ASN A 16 -31.86 20.44 -13.60
C ASN A 16 -33.10 19.58 -13.91
N LYS A 17 -33.93 19.33 -12.92
CA LYS A 17 -35.31 18.84 -13.11
C LYS A 17 -36.25 19.71 -12.27
N ALA A 18 -37.30 20.20 -12.91
CA ALA A 18 -38.37 20.96 -12.26
C ALA A 18 -39.01 20.15 -11.12
N PRO A 19 -39.51 20.76 -10.05
CA PRO A 19 -40.10 20.08 -8.91
C PRO A 19 -41.38 19.34 -9.30
N LEU A 20 -41.45 18.06 -8.93
CA LEU A 20 -42.64 17.23 -9.03
C LEU A 20 -43.63 17.61 -7.92
N VAL A 21 -44.82 18.08 -8.29
CA VAL A 21 -45.93 18.27 -7.35
C VAL A 21 -46.81 17.02 -7.34
N LYS A 22 -46.83 16.29 -6.23
CA LYS A 22 -47.77 15.17 -6.03
C LYS A 22 -49.16 15.70 -5.61
N VAL A 23 -50.15 15.47 -6.44
CA VAL A 23 -51.56 15.68 -6.07
C VAL A 23 -52.17 14.32 -5.70
N ILE A 24 -52.55 14.15 -4.43
CA ILE A 24 -53.23 12.93 -3.96
C ILE A 24 -54.74 13.23 -3.98
N ALA A 25 -55.47 12.52 -4.81
CA ALA A 25 -56.95 12.51 -4.76
C ALA A 25 -57.43 11.25 -4.02
N PRO A 26 -58.43 11.33 -3.13
CA PRO A 26 -58.93 10.17 -2.41
C PRO A 26 -60.00 9.45 -3.21
N HIS A 27 -59.65 8.35 -3.88
CA HIS A 27 -60.59 7.23 -4.16
C HIS A 27 -59.86 5.99 -4.65
N LYS A 28 -60.08 4.92 -3.85
CA LYS A 28 -59.98 3.46 -4.15
C LYS A 28 -58.90 2.96 -5.14
N GLU A 29 -58.04 2.15 -4.55
CA GLU A 29 -57.29 1.03 -5.12
C GLU A 29 -56.77 1.14 -6.58
N THR A 30 -55.43 1.05 -6.66
CA THR A 30 -54.59 0.77 -7.82
C THR A 30 -54.45 1.87 -8.90
N ASP A 31 -53.16 2.10 -9.18
CA ASP A 31 -52.56 2.86 -10.26
C ASP A 31 -52.24 4.35 -10.00
N CYS A 32 -50.99 4.58 -9.64
CA CYS A 32 -50.40 5.92 -9.69
C CYS A 32 -50.02 6.26 -11.14
N VAL A 33 -50.64 7.29 -11.72
CA VAL A 33 -50.26 7.89 -13.02
C VAL A 33 -49.46 9.13 -12.78
N GLU A 34 -48.21 9.17 -13.23
CA GLU A 34 -47.34 10.37 -13.17
C GLU A 34 -47.62 11.26 -14.39
N TYR A 35 -47.94 12.52 -14.14
CA TYR A 35 -48.05 13.58 -15.17
C TYR A 35 -46.91 14.59 -15.01
N SER A 36 -46.16 14.81 -16.07
CA SER A 36 -45.19 15.91 -16.15
C SER A 36 -45.84 17.12 -16.86
N VAL A 37 -45.87 18.27 -16.20
CA VAL A 37 -46.41 19.50 -16.80
C VAL A 37 -45.27 20.37 -17.28
N HIS A 38 -45.17 20.60 -18.60
CA HIS A 38 -44.06 21.30 -19.25
C HIS A 38 -44.34 22.76 -19.59
N SER A 39 -45.58 23.27 -19.43
CA SER A 39 -45.88 24.71 -19.62
C SER A 39 -47.19 25.14 -18.94
N PRO A 40 -47.39 26.43 -18.64
CA PRO A 40 -48.61 26.95 -17.99
C PRO A 40 -49.88 26.92 -18.83
N GLU A 41 -49.82 26.59 -20.12
CA GLU A 41 -50.95 26.66 -21.03
C GLU A 41 -51.74 25.35 -21.22
N SER A 42 -51.34 24.29 -20.55
CA SER A 42 -51.94 22.96 -20.77
C SER A 42 -52.62 22.33 -19.53
N MET A 43 -53.30 23.13 -18.71
CA MET A 43 -54.16 22.57 -17.68
C MET A 43 -55.55 22.27 -18.21
N PRO A 44 -56.01 20.99 -18.14
CA PRO A 44 -57.41 20.66 -18.44
C PRO A 44 -58.32 21.17 -17.29
N ARG A 45 -59.41 21.85 -17.65
CA ARG A 45 -60.45 22.22 -16.67
C ARG A 45 -61.19 20.97 -16.25
N LEU A 46 -61.04 20.58 -15.03
CA LEU A 46 -61.88 19.59 -14.37
C LEU A 46 -63.18 20.25 -13.94
N ASN A 47 -64.29 19.89 -14.62
CA ASN A 47 -65.65 20.22 -14.15
C ASN A 47 -66.01 19.20 -13.06
N LEU A 48 -66.18 19.69 -11.84
CA LEU A 48 -66.76 18.93 -10.72
C LEU A 48 -68.17 19.49 -10.49
N ASP A 49 -69.17 18.78 -10.92
CA ASP A 49 -70.54 19.02 -10.46
C ASP A 49 -70.69 18.59 -9.01
N GLY A 50 -70.88 19.54 -8.10
CA GLY A 50 -71.13 19.28 -6.68
C GLY A 50 -70.62 20.40 -5.80
N GLY A 51 -71.51 21.35 -5.50
CA GLY A 51 -71.20 22.61 -4.82
C GLY A 51 -70.55 22.52 -3.46
N ALA A 52 -69.33 22.97 -3.41
CA ALA A 52 -68.70 23.57 -2.24
C ALA A 52 -67.56 24.47 -2.70
N SER A 53 -67.78 25.79 -2.56
CA SER A 53 -66.76 26.81 -2.82
C SER A 53 -65.77 26.88 -1.66
N PHE A 54 -64.56 26.44 -1.85
CA PHE A 54 -63.47 26.83 -0.97
C PHE A 54 -62.60 27.87 -1.64
N PHE A 55 -62.69 29.14 -1.19
CA PHE A 55 -61.74 30.18 -1.51
C PHE A 55 -60.47 29.94 -0.67
N THR A 56 -59.42 29.45 -1.27
CA THR A 56 -58.06 29.56 -0.75
C THR A 56 -57.38 30.75 -1.45
N MET A 57 -57.18 31.83 -0.68
CA MET A 57 -56.32 32.91 -1.11
C MET A 57 -54.86 32.38 -1.15
N GLY A 58 -54.44 31.84 -2.29
CA GLY A 58 -53.03 31.64 -2.58
C GLY A 58 -52.38 33.00 -2.91
N HIS A 59 -51.44 33.43 -2.04
CA HIS A 59 -50.57 34.54 -2.39
C HIS A 59 -49.69 34.10 -3.54
N TYR A 60 -50.02 34.53 -4.74
CA TYR A 60 -49.14 34.47 -5.93
C TYR A 60 -48.03 35.50 -5.72
N PHE A 61 -46.86 35.09 -5.33
CA PHE A 61 -45.66 35.89 -5.55
C PHE A 61 -45.31 35.78 -7.03
N PRO A 62 -45.23 36.91 -7.75
CA PRO A 62 -44.76 36.87 -9.13
C PRO A 62 -43.29 36.39 -9.10
N TYR A 63 -43.01 35.19 -9.62
CA TYR A 63 -41.66 34.78 -9.94
C TYR A 63 -41.14 35.78 -10.96
N ASN A 64 -40.37 36.77 -10.53
CA ASN A 64 -39.59 37.57 -11.42
C ASN A 64 -38.67 36.64 -12.21
N ALA A 65 -38.81 36.59 -13.51
CA ALA A 65 -37.92 35.85 -14.39
C ALA A 65 -36.49 36.24 -14.04
N MET A 66 -35.72 35.34 -13.46
CA MET A 66 -34.31 35.56 -13.21
C MET A 66 -33.62 35.76 -14.55
N GLN A 67 -33.07 36.91 -14.77
CA GLN A 67 -32.23 37.20 -15.92
C GLN A 67 -30.88 36.52 -15.64
N THR A 68 -30.48 35.60 -16.52
CA THR A 68 -29.15 34.98 -16.48
C THR A 68 -28.15 36.01 -16.96
N HIS A 69 -27.32 36.53 -16.09
CA HIS A 69 -26.21 37.38 -16.43
C HIS A 69 -24.97 36.49 -16.55
N PRO A 70 -24.22 36.54 -17.69
CA PRO A 70 -22.91 35.84 -17.75
C PRO A 70 -21.96 36.50 -16.76
N PHE A 71 -21.15 35.65 -16.08
CA PHE A 71 -20.07 36.13 -15.22
C PHE A 71 -19.07 36.92 -16.08
N GLN A 72 -18.72 38.13 -15.66
CA GLN A 72 -17.61 38.89 -16.25
C GLN A 72 -16.33 38.39 -15.56
N THR A 73 -15.34 37.99 -16.39
CA THR A 73 -14.10 37.39 -15.90
C THR A 73 -12.95 38.37 -16.12
N GLU A 74 -12.26 38.76 -15.06
CA GLU A 74 -10.95 39.42 -15.17
C GLU A 74 -9.90 38.33 -15.47
N VAL A 75 -9.47 38.24 -16.73
CA VAL A 75 -8.51 37.24 -17.23
C VAL A 75 -7.24 37.23 -16.39
N ARG A 76 -6.75 38.38 -15.96
CA ARG A 76 -5.56 38.53 -15.12
C ARG A 76 -5.69 37.84 -13.76
N GLN A 77 -6.82 38.09 -13.06
CA GLN A 77 -7.05 37.45 -11.75
C GLN A 77 -7.22 35.95 -11.88
N LEU A 78 -7.82 35.47 -12.95
CA LEU A 78 -7.90 34.02 -13.22
C LEU A 78 -6.54 33.43 -13.50
N LEU A 79 -5.68 34.06 -14.29
CA LEU A 79 -4.33 33.61 -14.54
C LEU A 79 -3.51 33.58 -13.24
N ASP A 80 -3.60 34.63 -12.42
CA ASP A 80 -2.94 34.69 -11.12
C ASP A 80 -3.40 33.55 -10.20
N ILE A 81 -4.71 33.27 -10.15
CA ILE A 81 -5.26 32.15 -9.36
C ILE A 81 -4.79 30.82 -9.92
N VAL A 82 -4.84 30.59 -11.25
CA VAL A 82 -4.40 29.36 -11.89
C VAL A 82 -2.91 29.14 -11.64
N ILE A 83 -2.10 30.18 -11.80
CA ILE A 83 -0.65 30.10 -11.66
C ILE A 83 -0.24 29.85 -10.20
N HIS A 84 -0.83 30.55 -9.23
CA HIS A 84 -0.39 30.50 -7.84
C HIS A 84 -1.17 29.54 -6.95
N ALA A 85 -2.39 29.13 -7.30
CA ALA A 85 -3.19 28.21 -6.52
C ALA A 85 -3.05 26.74 -6.96
N PHE A 86 -2.70 26.49 -8.22
CA PHE A 86 -2.64 25.11 -8.73
C PHE A 86 -1.22 24.52 -8.74
N TYR A 87 -0.18 25.32 -8.77
CA TYR A 87 1.20 24.83 -8.87
C TYR A 87 2.01 25.20 -7.64
N SER A 88 2.51 24.18 -6.95
CA SER A 88 3.34 24.35 -5.73
C SER A 88 4.80 24.66 -6.07
N ASP A 89 5.29 24.19 -7.22
CA ASP A 89 6.68 24.31 -7.64
C ASP A 89 6.76 24.94 -9.04
N ARG A 90 7.69 25.91 -9.20
CA ARG A 90 7.93 26.55 -10.50
C ARG A 90 8.50 25.59 -11.55
N GLU A 91 9.19 24.53 -11.16
CA GLU A 91 9.75 23.52 -12.09
C GLU A 91 8.70 22.95 -13.03
N VAL A 92 7.44 22.96 -12.61
CA VAL A 92 6.31 22.38 -13.33
C VAL A 92 6.12 22.97 -14.73
N PHE A 93 6.43 24.26 -14.95
CA PHE A 93 6.27 24.83 -16.27
C PHE A 93 7.13 24.14 -17.34
N VAL A 94 8.33 23.69 -16.99
CA VAL A 94 9.20 22.94 -17.91
C VAL A 94 8.56 21.59 -18.24
N ARG A 95 8.04 20.90 -17.25
CA ARG A 95 7.31 19.63 -17.44
C ARG A 95 6.12 19.79 -18.36
N GLU A 96 5.29 20.82 -18.13
CA GLU A 96 4.09 21.07 -18.93
C GLU A 96 4.42 21.41 -20.39
N LEU A 97 5.44 22.23 -20.62
CA LEU A 97 5.84 22.59 -21.98
C LEU A 97 6.45 21.42 -22.74
N VAL A 98 7.25 20.57 -22.08
CA VAL A 98 7.79 19.34 -22.68
C VAL A 98 6.67 18.33 -22.95
N SER A 99 5.68 18.21 -22.06
CA SER A 99 4.50 17.38 -22.28
C SER A 99 3.68 17.86 -23.49
N ASN A 100 3.46 19.18 -23.63
CA ASN A 100 2.79 19.75 -24.78
C ASN A 100 3.56 19.53 -26.09
N ALA A 101 4.90 19.63 -26.05
CA ALA A 101 5.76 19.32 -27.17
C ALA A 101 5.65 17.84 -27.59
N SER A 102 5.64 16.92 -26.62
CA SER A 102 5.41 15.48 -26.86
C SER A 102 4.04 15.22 -27.50
N ASP A 103 2.98 15.86 -27.01
CA ASP A 103 1.65 15.75 -27.59
C ASP A 103 1.60 16.26 -29.04
N ALA A 104 2.30 17.38 -29.33
CA ALA A 104 2.38 17.93 -30.66
C ALA A 104 3.09 16.99 -31.65
N LEU A 105 4.13 16.30 -31.19
CA LEU A 105 4.84 15.29 -31.98
C LEU A 105 3.97 14.05 -32.22
N GLU A 106 3.24 13.58 -31.20
CA GLU A 106 2.35 12.41 -31.31
C GLU A 106 1.17 12.71 -32.28
N LYS A 107 0.56 13.88 -32.16
CA LYS A 107 -0.48 14.32 -33.11
C LYS A 107 0.02 14.35 -34.55
N LEU A 108 1.26 14.82 -34.75
CA LEU A 108 1.86 14.81 -36.08
C LEU A 108 2.13 13.41 -36.58
N ARG A 109 2.70 12.53 -35.73
CA ARG A 109 2.96 11.13 -36.07
C ARG A 109 1.70 10.43 -36.59
N LEU A 110 0.55 10.71 -35.94
CA LEU A 110 -0.75 10.18 -36.36
C LEU A 110 -1.23 10.81 -37.68
N LYS A 111 -1.04 12.12 -37.85
CA LYS A 111 -1.37 12.79 -39.10
C LYS A 111 -0.57 12.27 -40.26
N GLN A 112 0.72 11.97 -40.09
CA GLN A 112 1.57 11.37 -41.11
C GLN A 112 1.11 9.97 -41.57
N LEU A 113 0.34 9.26 -40.74
CA LEU A 113 -0.25 7.95 -41.11
C LEU A 113 -1.51 8.12 -41.98
N THR A 114 -2.20 9.25 -41.89
CA THR A 114 -3.52 9.45 -42.54
C THR A 114 -3.48 10.46 -43.66
N GLU A 115 -2.54 11.42 -43.65
CA GLU A 115 -2.47 12.53 -44.57
C GLU A 115 -1.30 12.37 -45.55
N ALA A 116 -1.58 12.55 -46.84
CA ALA A 116 -0.56 12.39 -47.89
C ALA A 116 0.39 13.60 -48.04
N ALA A 117 -0.02 14.79 -47.62
CA ALA A 117 0.73 16.03 -47.78
C ALA A 117 1.00 16.70 -46.43
N VAL A 118 2.23 16.56 -45.92
CA VAL A 118 2.71 17.22 -44.71
C VAL A 118 3.87 18.12 -45.05
N TYR A 119 3.89 19.35 -44.50
CA TYR A 119 5.01 20.27 -44.67
C TYR A 119 6.24 19.73 -43.98
N GLN A 120 7.40 19.68 -44.69
CA GLN A 120 8.65 19.14 -44.23
C GLN A 120 8.49 17.71 -43.59
N PRO A 121 8.00 16.70 -44.33
CA PRO A 121 7.75 15.37 -43.78
C PRO A 121 9.02 14.67 -43.26
N GLU A 122 10.19 15.01 -43.80
CA GLU A 122 11.50 14.45 -43.44
C GLU A 122 12.07 15.04 -42.14
N ARG A 123 11.47 16.10 -41.59
CA ARG A 123 11.94 16.70 -40.36
C ARG A 123 11.72 15.74 -39.22
N GLU A 124 12.83 15.31 -38.56
CA GLU A 124 12.79 14.38 -37.46
C GLU A 124 11.94 14.84 -36.28
N LEU A 125 11.18 13.92 -35.71
CA LEU A 125 10.31 14.18 -34.56
C LEU A 125 11.14 14.24 -33.27
N ARG A 126 11.46 15.42 -32.79
CA ARG A 126 12.26 15.67 -31.58
C ARG A 126 11.85 16.93 -30.86
N ILE A 127 12.26 17.03 -29.60
CA ILE A 127 12.18 18.21 -28.77
C ILE A 127 13.58 18.78 -28.61
N SER A 128 13.76 20.07 -28.86
CA SER A 128 15.04 20.77 -28.70
C SER A 128 14.92 21.83 -27.62
N ILE A 129 15.81 21.81 -26.65
CA ILE A 129 15.80 22.71 -25.49
C ILE A 129 17.16 23.38 -25.38
N THR A 130 17.17 24.71 -25.28
CA THR A 130 18.41 25.48 -25.12
C THR A 130 18.27 26.54 -24.04
N THR A 131 19.36 26.75 -23.31
CA THR A 131 19.48 27.77 -22.26
C THR A 131 20.51 28.82 -22.65
N ASP A 132 20.24 30.10 -22.30
CA ASP A 132 21.19 31.19 -22.41
C ASP A 132 21.20 31.99 -21.12
N GLU A 133 22.30 31.87 -20.36
CA GLU A 133 22.44 32.51 -19.06
C GLU A 133 22.64 34.04 -19.18
N GLU A 134 23.31 34.50 -20.26
CA GLU A 134 23.57 35.94 -20.46
C GLU A 134 22.28 36.68 -20.82
N ALA A 135 21.49 36.10 -21.73
CA ALA A 135 20.18 36.62 -22.12
C ALA A 135 19.07 36.30 -21.11
N ARG A 136 19.33 35.43 -20.12
CA ARG A 136 18.33 34.87 -19.18
C ARG A 136 17.12 34.29 -19.92
N THR A 137 17.38 33.41 -20.87
CA THR A 137 16.32 32.77 -21.67
C THR A 137 16.41 31.25 -21.59
N LEU A 138 15.23 30.63 -21.75
CA LEU A 138 15.04 29.22 -21.99
C LEU A 138 14.20 29.07 -23.23
N THR A 139 14.66 28.27 -24.20
CA THR A 139 13.89 27.96 -25.41
C THR A 139 13.50 26.49 -25.41
N ILE A 140 12.20 26.20 -25.63
CA ILE A 140 11.69 24.84 -25.81
C ILE A 140 11.01 24.79 -27.18
N ALA A 141 11.51 23.91 -28.05
CA ALA A 141 11.04 23.78 -29.42
C ALA A 141 10.71 22.32 -29.76
N ASP A 142 9.62 22.10 -30.50
CA ASP A 142 9.24 20.81 -31.06
C ASP A 142 9.20 20.83 -32.58
N ALA A 143 9.32 19.65 -33.19
CA ALA A 143 9.11 19.43 -34.61
C ALA A 143 7.73 18.83 -34.90
N GLY A 144 6.74 19.13 -34.07
CA GLY A 144 5.41 18.55 -34.06
C GLY A 144 4.45 19.14 -35.08
N ILE A 145 3.14 19.05 -34.77
CA ILE A 145 2.05 19.42 -35.67
C ILE A 145 2.00 20.93 -35.98
N GLY A 146 2.54 21.79 -35.08
CA GLY A 146 2.46 23.24 -35.16
C GLY A 146 1.02 23.77 -35.14
N MET A 147 0.86 25.06 -35.34
CA MET A 147 -0.44 25.74 -35.30
C MET A 147 -0.58 26.74 -36.47
N THR A 148 -1.80 26.86 -36.98
CA THR A 148 -2.22 27.97 -37.85
C THR A 148 -2.52 29.22 -37.01
N SER A 149 -2.72 30.39 -37.66
CA SER A 149 -3.08 31.62 -36.97
C SER A 149 -4.39 31.48 -36.16
N ASP A 150 -5.40 30.82 -36.74
CA ASP A 150 -6.69 30.59 -36.06
C ASP A 150 -6.53 29.65 -34.86
N GLU A 151 -5.70 28.63 -35.00
CA GLU A 151 -5.40 27.68 -33.90
C GLU A 151 -4.61 28.40 -32.79
N VAL A 152 -3.69 29.31 -33.10
CA VAL A 152 -2.98 30.10 -32.07
C VAL A 152 -3.99 30.98 -31.29
N VAL A 153 -4.91 31.63 -31.96
CA VAL A 153 -5.97 32.41 -31.30
C VAL A 153 -6.88 31.51 -30.46
N GLU A 154 -7.23 30.33 -30.95
CA GLU A 154 -8.08 29.37 -30.24
C GLU A 154 -7.39 28.77 -29.03
N PHE A 155 -6.11 28.31 -29.14
CA PHE A 155 -5.44 27.51 -28.10
C PHE A 155 -4.56 28.36 -27.19
N LEU A 156 -3.96 29.43 -27.62
CA LEU A 156 -3.13 30.33 -26.82
C LEU A 156 -3.85 31.62 -26.44
N GLY A 157 -4.96 31.98 -27.13
CA GLY A 157 -5.77 33.14 -26.81
C GLY A 157 -6.95 32.85 -25.87
N THR A 158 -7.24 31.57 -25.58
CA THR A 158 -8.38 31.16 -24.73
C THR A 158 -7.91 30.26 -23.59
N ILE A 159 -8.05 30.73 -22.36
CA ILE A 159 -7.67 29.97 -21.15
C ILE A 159 -8.62 28.79 -20.97
N ALA A 160 -8.08 27.66 -20.54
CA ALA A 160 -8.80 26.38 -20.33
C ALA A 160 -9.41 25.78 -21.62
N HIS A 161 -8.84 26.13 -22.79
CA HIS A 161 -9.17 25.49 -24.06
C HIS A 161 -8.04 24.56 -24.51
N SER A 162 -8.32 23.25 -24.61
CA SER A 162 -7.30 22.24 -24.94
C SER A 162 -7.45 21.73 -26.36
N GLY A 163 -6.45 22.04 -27.20
CA GLY A 163 -6.34 21.44 -28.54
C GLY A 163 -6.13 19.92 -28.53
N THR A 164 -5.59 19.37 -27.43
CA THR A 164 -5.47 17.92 -27.23
C THR A 164 -6.83 17.28 -26.99
N LYS A 165 -7.68 17.89 -26.16
CA LYS A 165 -9.05 17.41 -25.92
C LYS A 165 -9.87 17.40 -27.19
N LYS A 166 -9.83 18.49 -27.98
CA LYS A 166 -10.52 18.59 -29.27
C LYS A 166 -10.03 17.51 -30.25
N PHE A 167 -8.73 17.26 -30.30
CA PHE A 167 -8.14 16.21 -31.13
C PHE A 167 -8.63 14.81 -30.72
N LEU A 168 -8.64 14.50 -29.42
CA LEU A 168 -9.15 13.22 -28.90
C LEU A 168 -10.64 13.01 -29.20
N GLU A 169 -11.47 14.05 -29.13
CA GLU A 169 -12.88 13.98 -29.47
C GLU A 169 -13.09 13.64 -30.96
N MET A 170 -12.35 14.29 -31.86
CA MET A 170 -12.37 13.97 -33.30
C MET A 170 -11.91 12.54 -33.60
N MET A 171 -10.92 12.03 -32.87
CA MET A 171 -10.42 10.67 -33.10
C MET A 171 -11.36 9.59 -32.55
N LYS A 172 -12.07 9.86 -31.46
CA LYS A 172 -13.11 8.93 -30.92
C LYS A 172 -14.26 8.72 -31.89
N GLU A 173 -14.65 9.75 -32.63
CA GLU A 173 -15.67 9.65 -33.67
C GLU A 173 -15.24 8.75 -34.85
N ASN A 174 -13.93 8.57 -35.08
CA ASN A 174 -13.35 7.81 -36.19
C ASN A 174 -12.84 6.38 -35.81
N GLN A 175 -13.28 5.82 -34.66
CA GLN A 175 -12.99 4.43 -34.23
C GLN A 175 -11.52 4.09 -34.02
N GLY A 176 -10.76 4.85 -33.26
CA GLY A 176 -9.44 4.44 -32.79
C GLY A 176 -8.50 5.62 -32.70
N GLY A 177 -8.47 6.29 -31.57
CA GLY A 177 -7.47 7.32 -31.27
C GLY A 177 -6.44 6.81 -30.27
N PRO A 178 -5.23 7.37 -30.28
CA PRO A 178 -4.22 7.06 -29.28
C PRO A 178 -4.68 7.52 -27.89
N GLN A 179 -4.40 6.70 -26.92
CA GLN A 179 -4.66 7.00 -25.51
C GLN A 179 -3.51 7.82 -24.88
N ASP A 180 -2.39 7.98 -25.59
CA ASP A 180 -1.11 8.50 -25.06
C ASP A 180 -0.98 10.02 -24.98
N LEU A 181 -2.05 10.80 -25.20
CA LEU A 181 -1.98 12.27 -25.15
C LEU A 181 -2.17 12.81 -23.74
N ILE A 182 -1.27 13.71 -23.32
CA ILE A 182 -1.09 14.14 -21.92
C ILE A 182 -1.88 15.43 -21.62
N GLY A 183 -1.91 16.42 -22.52
CA GLY A 183 -2.41 17.79 -22.29
C GLY A 183 -3.92 17.96 -22.42
N GLN A 184 -4.71 17.64 -21.39
CA GLN A 184 -6.17 17.66 -21.47
C GLN A 184 -6.84 18.96 -20.96
N PHE A 185 -6.16 19.77 -20.12
CA PHE A 185 -6.78 20.88 -19.37
C PHE A 185 -6.71 22.25 -20.03
N GLY A 186 -5.78 22.47 -20.98
CA GLY A 186 -5.61 23.76 -21.67
C GLY A 186 -5.07 24.91 -20.80
N VAL A 187 -4.47 24.60 -19.65
CA VAL A 187 -3.89 25.58 -18.73
C VAL A 187 -2.39 25.39 -18.52
N GLY A 188 -1.83 24.24 -18.86
CA GLY A 188 -0.41 23.91 -18.64
C GLY A 188 0.55 24.89 -19.30
N PHE A 189 0.21 25.41 -20.49
CA PHE A 189 1.00 26.44 -21.18
C PHE A 189 1.20 27.69 -20.32
N TYR A 190 0.14 28.17 -19.66
CA TYR A 190 0.20 29.41 -18.89
C TYR A 190 1.05 29.31 -17.62
N SER A 191 1.41 28.11 -17.16
CA SER A 191 2.35 27.92 -16.04
C SER A 191 3.70 28.57 -16.33
N VAL A 192 4.08 28.80 -17.59
CA VAL A 192 5.30 29.50 -17.99
C VAL A 192 5.41 30.89 -17.38
N PHE A 193 4.28 31.60 -17.15
CA PHE A 193 4.28 32.93 -16.56
C PHE A 193 4.59 32.96 -15.06
N MET A 194 4.73 31.80 -14.39
CA MET A 194 5.35 31.71 -13.06
C MET A 194 6.82 32.16 -13.09
N ALA A 195 7.51 31.84 -14.19
CA ALA A 195 8.94 32.07 -14.35
C ALA A 195 9.27 33.14 -15.41
N ALA A 196 8.32 33.50 -16.30
CA ALA A 196 8.57 34.38 -17.43
C ALA A 196 8.04 35.82 -17.23
N ASP A 197 8.83 36.82 -17.64
CA ASP A 197 8.38 38.19 -17.83
C ASP A 197 7.76 38.37 -19.20
N LYS A 198 8.18 37.58 -20.20
CA LYS A 198 7.70 37.61 -21.56
C LYS A 198 7.88 36.25 -22.21
N VAL A 199 6.93 35.84 -23.04
CA VAL A 199 6.97 34.61 -23.81
C VAL A 199 6.73 34.91 -25.27
N GLU A 200 7.57 34.37 -26.16
CA GLU A 200 7.43 34.44 -27.60
C GLU A 200 7.23 33.05 -28.18
N VAL A 201 6.16 32.88 -28.95
CA VAL A 201 5.85 31.60 -29.61
C VAL A 201 5.93 31.80 -31.13
N THR A 202 6.85 31.03 -31.74
CA THR A 202 6.94 30.98 -33.22
C THR A 202 6.49 29.58 -33.66
N THR A 203 5.48 29.50 -34.50
CA THR A 203 4.90 28.21 -34.90
C THR A 203 4.54 28.18 -36.38
N ARG A 204 4.62 26.96 -36.97
CA ARG A 204 4.13 26.69 -38.32
C ARG A 204 3.42 25.36 -38.36
N SER A 205 2.20 25.36 -38.86
CA SER A 205 1.36 24.16 -38.99
C SER A 205 1.97 23.15 -39.96
N TRP A 206 1.60 21.88 -39.77
CA TRP A 206 1.90 20.75 -40.65
C TRP A 206 1.31 20.91 -42.06
N GLN A 207 0.32 21.78 -42.23
CA GLN A 207 -0.35 22.04 -43.51
C GLN A 207 0.60 22.78 -44.47
N PRO A 208 0.76 22.30 -45.72
CA PRO A 208 1.71 22.88 -46.64
C PRO A 208 1.54 24.38 -46.92
N ASP A 209 0.28 24.85 -47.00
CA ASP A 209 -0.08 26.22 -47.36
C ASP A 209 -0.22 27.17 -46.14
N ALA A 210 0.00 26.68 -44.91
CA ALA A 210 -0.12 27.46 -43.71
C ALA A 210 1.05 28.47 -43.58
N ALA A 211 0.71 29.75 -43.35
CA ALA A 211 1.70 30.75 -43.02
C ALA A 211 2.26 30.57 -41.62
N PRO A 212 3.54 30.85 -41.39
CA PRO A 212 4.13 30.83 -40.06
C PRO A 212 3.65 32.00 -39.22
N VAL A 213 3.50 31.79 -37.92
CA VAL A 213 2.89 32.72 -36.96
C VAL A 213 3.86 33.04 -35.84
N HIS A 214 3.88 34.31 -35.44
CA HIS A 214 4.58 34.79 -34.25
C HIS A 214 3.58 35.39 -33.26
N TRP A 215 3.61 34.88 -32.02
CA TRP A 215 2.75 35.29 -30.91
C TRP A 215 3.63 35.75 -29.75
N VAL A 216 3.24 36.84 -29.09
CA VAL A 216 4.00 37.43 -27.98
C VAL A 216 3.05 37.81 -26.85
N SER A 217 3.36 37.50 -25.60
CA SER A 217 2.63 37.97 -24.43
C SER A 217 3.54 38.10 -23.20
N ASP A 218 3.17 39.03 -22.31
CA ASP A 218 3.72 39.17 -20.97
C ASP A 218 2.82 38.49 -19.89
N GLY A 219 1.74 37.82 -20.31
CA GLY A 219 0.78 37.19 -19.44
C GLY A 219 -0.14 38.11 -18.65
N ARG A 220 -0.19 39.44 -18.98
CA ARG A 220 -0.96 40.43 -18.19
C ARG A 220 -2.25 40.88 -18.87
N GLU A 221 -2.16 41.55 -20.00
CA GLU A 221 -3.33 42.23 -20.61
C GLU A 221 -3.78 41.63 -21.93
N GLY A 222 -2.95 40.74 -22.54
CA GLY A 222 -3.25 40.18 -23.84
C GLY A 222 -2.03 39.60 -24.53
N TYR A 223 -2.13 39.54 -25.86
CA TYR A 223 -1.04 39.04 -26.70
C TYR A 223 -1.00 39.81 -28.02
N GLU A 224 0.17 39.83 -28.63
CA GLU A 224 0.37 40.36 -29.99
C GLU A 224 0.49 39.15 -30.93
N LEU A 225 -0.08 39.24 -32.11
CA LEU A 225 -0.05 38.22 -33.15
C LEU A 225 0.44 38.85 -34.47
N GLY A 226 1.42 38.19 -35.09
CA GLY A 226 2.02 38.61 -36.34
C GLY A 226 2.49 37.42 -37.19
N GLU A 227 3.01 37.75 -38.38
CA GLU A 227 3.65 36.77 -39.24
C GLU A 227 5.08 36.48 -38.75
N ALA A 228 5.48 35.24 -38.79
CA ALA A 228 6.87 34.82 -38.58
C ALA A 228 7.64 34.78 -39.89
N ALA A 229 8.97 34.56 -39.82
CA ALA A 229 9.81 34.45 -41.00
C ALA A 229 9.36 33.28 -41.91
N ALA A 230 9.36 33.52 -43.22
CA ALA A 230 8.84 32.59 -44.23
C ALA A 230 9.56 31.22 -44.22
N ASP A 231 10.80 31.17 -43.73
CA ASP A 231 11.62 29.98 -43.60
C ASP A 231 11.43 29.26 -42.24
N THR A 232 10.48 29.73 -41.41
CA THR A 232 10.13 29.07 -40.15
C THR A 232 9.82 27.59 -40.40
N PRO A 233 10.50 26.65 -39.67
CA PRO A 233 10.26 25.26 -39.84
C PRO A 233 8.95 24.80 -39.18
N ARG A 234 8.39 23.65 -39.63
CA ARG A 234 7.19 23.05 -39.00
C ARG A 234 7.42 22.79 -37.51
N GLY A 235 6.37 23.01 -36.71
CA GLY A 235 6.36 22.79 -35.25
C GLY A 235 6.24 24.07 -34.47
N THR A 236 6.57 24.07 -33.20
CA THR A 236 6.45 25.22 -32.31
C THR A 236 7.74 25.47 -31.57
N SER A 237 8.16 26.71 -31.43
CA SER A 237 9.28 27.17 -30.63
C SER A 237 8.81 28.22 -29.64
N ILE A 238 9.09 28.00 -28.36
CA ILE A 238 8.69 28.86 -27.24
C ILE A 238 9.96 29.47 -26.65
N LEU A 239 10.18 30.76 -26.84
CA LEU A 239 11.27 31.51 -26.22
C LEU A 239 10.74 32.18 -24.94
N ILE A 240 11.36 31.90 -23.82
CA ILE A 240 10.95 32.30 -22.49
C ILE A 240 11.99 33.27 -21.93
N HIS A 241 11.60 34.54 -21.75
CA HIS A 241 12.40 35.56 -21.08
C HIS A 241 12.13 35.45 -19.56
N LEU A 242 13.11 35.00 -18.81
CA LEU A 242 12.95 34.65 -17.40
C LEU A 242 12.97 35.88 -16.50
N LYS A 243 12.10 35.88 -15.49
CA LYS A 243 12.13 36.83 -14.36
C LYS A 243 13.49 36.78 -13.65
N GLU A 244 13.85 37.84 -12.94
CA GLU A 244 15.08 37.90 -12.17
C GLU A 244 15.12 36.82 -11.06
N ASP A 245 14.01 36.61 -10.38
CA ASP A 245 13.86 35.58 -9.33
C ASP A 245 13.70 34.15 -9.88
N ALA A 246 13.64 33.99 -11.20
CA ALA A 246 13.60 32.71 -11.91
C ALA A 246 14.82 32.47 -12.81
N ALA A 247 15.90 33.25 -12.65
CA ALA A 247 17.11 33.17 -13.47
C ALA A 247 17.82 31.80 -13.40
N ASN A 248 17.55 30.98 -12.36
CA ASN A 248 18.07 29.62 -12.28
C ASN A 248 17.62 28.71 -13.44
N PHE A 249 16.47 28.99 -14.07
CA PHE A 249 15.99 28.23 -15.23
C PHE A 249 16.75 28.57 -16.55
N SER A 250 17.66 29.55 -16.56
CA SER A 250 18.61 29.74 -17.67
C SER A 250 19.89 28.92 -17.50
N LYS A 251 20.12 28.30 -16.30
CA LYS A 251 21.32 27.50 -16.02
C LYS A 251 21.16 26.06 -16.53
N ALA A 252 22.15 25.61 -17.27
CA ALA A 252 22.11 24.29 -17.91
C ALA A 252 21.94 23.16 -16.91
N ASP A 253 22.65 23.17 -15.78
CA ASP A 253 22.61 22.09 -14.81
C ASP A 253 21.22 21.98 -14.14
N HIS A 254 20.60 23.11 -13.84
CA HIS A 254 19.28 23.13 -13.21
C HIS A 254 18.20 22.59 -14.17
N VAL A 255 18.20 23.04 -15.42
CA VAL A 255 17.23 22.56 -16.42
C VAL A 255 17.47 21.09 -16.75
N ARG A 256 18.72 20.65 -16.85
CA ARG A 256 19.08 19.22 -17.04
C ARG A 256 18.52 18.36 -15.91
N TYR A 257 18.62 18.81 -14.66
CA TYR A 257 18.04 18.11 -13.51
C TYR A 257 16.52 17.97 -13.65
N ILE A 258 15.80 19.05 -13.98
CA ILE A 258 14.34 19.04 -14.14
C ILE A 258 13.92 18.09 -15.27
N LEU A 259 14.60 18.15 -16.42
CA LEU A 259 14.30 17.28 -17.55
C LEU A 259 14.51 15.80 -17.22
N LYS A 260 15.58 15.46 -16.51
CA LYS A 260 15.84 14.11 -16.04
C LYS A 260 14.80 13.64 -15.02
N LYS A 261 14.33 14.53 -14.14
CA LYS A 261 13.35 14.24 -13.11
C LYS A 261 11.96 13.92 -13.70
N TYR A 262 11.49 14.75 -14.62
CA TYR A 262 10.09 14.68 -15.07
C TYR A 262 9.90 14.08 -16.47
N SER A 263 10.87 14.22 -17.36
CA SER A 263 10.69 13.99 -18.79
C SER A 263 11.62 12.93 -19.37
N ASN A 264 12.34 12.19 -18.54
CA ASN A 264 13.36 11.24 -19.01
C ASN A 264 12.79 10.09 -19.86
N PHE A 265 11.50 9.78 -19.66
CA PHE A 265 10.81 8.67 -20.34
C PHE A 265 9.84 9.13 -21.43
N VAL A 266 9.87 10.40 -21.81
CA VAL A 266 9.10 10.92 -22.95
C VAL A 266 9.45 10.14 -24.21
N GLY A 267 8.43 9.78 -25.00
CA GLY A 267 8.56 8.88 -26.16
C GLY A 267 9.32 9.44 -27.36
N PHE A 268 9.77 10.68 -27.30
CA PHE A 268 10.52 11.35 -28.37
C PHE A 268 11.90 11.80 -27.88
N PRO A 269 12.89 11.89 -28.78
CA PRO A 269 14.22 12.39 -28.45
C PRO A 269 14.16 13.81 -27.90
N ILE A 270 14.84 14.05 -26.77
CA ILE A 270 15.04 15.37 -26.17
C ILE A 270 16.51 15.75 -26.33
N ASP A 271 16.79 16.78 -27.13
CA ASP A 271 18.13 17.35 -27.28
C ASP A 271 18.24 18.59 -26.41
N PHE A 272 19.15 18.57 -25.45
CA PHE A 272 19.41 19.67 -24.56
C PHE A 272 20.77 20.28 -24.80
N ASN A 273 20.82 21.56 -25.23
CA ASN A 273 22.05 22.25 -25.62
C ASN A 273 22.90 21.45 -26.64
N GLY A 274 22.25 20.73 -27.55
CA GLY A 274 22.88 19.92 -28.59
C GLY A 274 23.27 18.51 -28.18
N GLU A 275 23.02 18.11 -26.93
CA GLU A 275 23.26 16.75 -26.44
C GLU A 275 21.94 15.98 -26.30
N HIS A 276 21.91 14.71 -26.70
CA HIS A 276 20.75 13.83 -26.48
C HIS A 276 20.63 13.43 -25.02
N LEU A 277 19.48 13.76 -24.37
CA LEU A 277 19.32 13.64 -22.93
C LEU A 277 18.60 12.37 -22.46
N ASN A 278 17.46 12.02 -23.05
CA ASN A 278 16.62 10.91 -22.61
C ASN A 278 17.00 9.60 -23.31
N THR A 279 18.07 8.97 -22.84
CA THR A 279 18.62 7.72 -23.41
C THR A 279 17.97 6.45 -22.86
N VAL A 280 17.31 6.54 -21.70
CA VAL A 280 16.73 5.39 -21.00
C VAL A 280 15.28 5.17 -21.45
N GLN A 281 14.98 3.92 -21.82
CA GLN A 281 13.64 3.55 -22.26
C GLN A 281 12.72 3.23 -21.07
N ALA A 282 11.43 3.55 -21.21
CA ALA A 282 10.37 3.15 -20.26
C ALA A 282 10.10 1.65 -20.37
N ILE A 283 10.93 0.83 -19.73
CA ILE A 283 10.87 -0.65 -19.87
C ILE A 283 9.53 -1.23 -19.38
N TRP A 284 8.83 -0.56 -18.47
CA TRP A 284 7.51 -0.98 -17.98
C TRP A 284 6.40 -0.94 -19.03
N MET A 285 6.63 -0.22 -20.16
CA MET A 285 5.71 -0.18 -21.30
C MET A 285 6.01 -1.27 -22.34
N LYS A 286 7.16 -1.96 -22.23
CA LYS A 286 7.51 -3.07 -23.10
C LYS A 286 6.81 -4.35 -22.68
N ASN A 287 6.66 -5.29 -23.61
CA ASN A 287 6.28 -6.64 -23.20
C ASN A 287 7.42 -7.26 -22.37
N LYS A 288 7.09 -7.87 -21.23
CA LYS A 288 8.09 -8.51 -20.34
C LYS A 288 9.01 -9.54 -21.02
N LYS A 289 8.57 -10.11 -22.17
CA LYS A 289 9.37 -11.08 -22.94
C LYS A 289 10.46 -10.42 -23.78
N ASP A 290 10.31 -9.13 -24.03
CA ASP A 290 11.20 -8.35 -24.90
C ASP A 290 12.23 -7.54 -24.07
N VAL A 291 12.19 -7.66 -22.74
CA VAL A 291 13.13 -6.98 -21.82
C VAL A 291 14.12 -8.01 -21.28
N THR A 292 15.41 -7.73 -21.42
CA THR A 292 16.48 -8.61 -20.93
C THR A 292 16.78 -8.39 -19.45
N ALA A 293 17.49 -9.32 -18.82
CA ALA A 293 17.88 -9.21 -17.42
C ALA A 293 18.80 -7.98 -17.19
N GLU A 294 19.69 -7.71 -18.15
CA GLU A 294 20.59 -6.56 -18.11
C GLU A 294 19.82 -5.22 -18.21
N GLU A 295 18.74 -5.17 -19.00
CA GLU A 295 17.88 -4.00 -19.06
C GLU A 295 17.15 -3.75 -17.74
N TYR A 296 16.65 -4.81 -17.04
CA TYR A 296 16.06 -4.66 -15.71
C TYR A 296 17.09 -4.18 -14.68
N GLU A 297 18.29 -4.77 -14.68
CA GLU A 297 19.39 -4.37 -13.79
C GLU A 297 19.79 -2.92 -14.02
N GLY A 298 20.08 -2.55 -15.29
CA GLY A 298 20.44 -1.18 -15.65
C GLY A 298 19.35 -0.16 -15.34
N PHE A 299 18.09 -0.54 -15.51
CA PHE A 299 16.96 0.31 -15.15
C PHE A 299 16.85 0.51 -13.62
N TYR A 300 17.00 -0.56 -12.84
CA TYR A 300 17.03 -0.48 -11.38
C TYR A 300 18.15 0.44 -10.88
N GLN A 301 19.37 0.27 -11.40
CA GLN A 301 20.53 1.10 -11.07
C GLN A 301 20.29 2.57 -11.41
N PHE A 302 19.65 2.81 -12.55
CA PHE A 302 19.34 4.16 -13.01
C PHE A 302 18.34 4.88 -12.09
N ILE A 303 17.20 4.23 -11.74
CA ILE A 303 16.16 4.89 -10.93
C ILE A 303 16.53 5.04 -9.45
N HIS A 304 17.42 4.18 -8.95
CA HIS A 304 17.85 4.19 -7.53
C HIS A 304 19.23 4.79 -7.31
N HIS A 305 19.92 5.23 -8.37
CA HIS A 305 21.25 5.82 -8.29
C HIS A 305 22.23 4.91 -7.50
N THR A 306 22.21 3.61 -7.76
CA THR A 306 23.00 2.59 -7.09
C THR A 306 23.71 1.71 -8.12
N ASP A 307 24.83 1.11 -7.73
CA ASP A 307 25.52 0.08 -8.54
C ASP A 307 25.07 -1.34 -8.16
N SER A 308 24.19 -1.51 -7.16
CA SER A 308 23.69 -2.82 -6.76
C SER A 308 22.67 -3.39 -7.74
N LYS A 309 22.46 -4.71 -7.65
CA LYS A 309 21.45 -5.43 -8.44
C LYS A 309 20.20 -5.63 -7.60
N PRO A 310 19.02 -5.75 -8.22
CA PRO A 310 17.84 -6.19 -7.49
C PRO A 310 17.92 -7.70 -7.21
N LEU A 311 17.45 -8.13 -6.04
CA LEU A 311 17.29 -9.54 -5.70
C LEU A 311 16.25 -10.22 -6.60
N ASN A 312 15.16 -9.52 -6.87
CA ASN A 312 14.05 -9.99 -7.69
C ASN A 312 13.28 -8.80 -8.27
N TYR A 313 12.47 -9.05 -9.30
CA TYR A 313 11.60 -8.03 -9.88
C TYR A 313 10.28 -8.61 -10.37
N MET A 314 9.25 -7.79 -10.36
CA MET A 314 7.93 -8.10 -10.91
C MET A 314 7.57 -7.10 -12.01
N HIS A 315 7.45 -7.58 -13.25
CA HIS A 315 6.98 -6.78 -14.39
C HIS A 315 5.60 -7.27 -14.82
N PHE A 316 4.61 -6.37 -14.83
CA PHE A 316 3.26 -6.71 -15.26
C PHE A 316 2.55 -5.53 -15.90
N SER A 317 1.58 -5.86 -16.78
CA SER A 317 0.59 -4.94 -17.33
C SER A 317 -0.82 -5.45 -17.03
N ALA A 318 -1.77 -4.54 -16.92
CA ALA A 318 -3.20 -4.83 -16.76
C ALA A 318 -4.01 -3.78 -17.53
N ASP A 319 -5.03 -4.23 -18.27
CA ASP A 319 -5.90 -3.37 -19.08
C ASP A 319 -7.28 -3.17 -18.43
N ALA A 320 -7.62 -3.96 -17.42
CA ALA A 320 -8.88 -3.91 -16.69
C ALA A 320 -8.70 -4.35 -15.23
N PRO A 321 -9.43 -3.76 -14.27
CA PRO A 321 -10.39 -2.65 -14.39
C PRO A 321 -9.73 -1.27 -14.51
N ILE A 322 -8.41 -1.20 -14.49
CA ILE A 322 -7.57 -0.01 -14.56
C ILE A 322 -6.38 -0.35 -15.46
N VAL A 323 -6.06 0.55 -16.40
CA VAL A 323 -4.85 0.44 -17.20
C VAL A 323 -3.64 0.71 -16.31
N LEU A 324 -2.76 -0.28 -16.17
CA LEU A 324 -1.65 -0.24 -15.25
C LEU A 324 -0.44 -0.96 -15.82
N ASN A 325 0.68 -0.26 -15.94
CA ASN A 325 1.97 -0.80 -16.33
C ASN A 325 2.96 -0.61 -15.18
N SER A 326 3.72 -1.65 -14.81
CA SER A 326 4.57 -1.56 -13.63
C SER A 326 5.76 -2.50 -13.71
N VAL A 327 6.90 -1.99 -13.24
CA VAL A 327 8.07 -2.80 -12.87
C VAL A 327 8.44 -2.46 -11.43
N LEU A 328 8.35 -3.47 -10.56
CA LEU A 328 8.71 -3.36 -9.15
C LEU A 328 9.91 -4.26 -8.87
N PHE A 329 10.84 -3.75 -8.11
CA PHE A 329 12.07 -4.41 -7.71
C PHE A 329 12.09 -4.68 -6.21
N VAL A 330 12.62 -5.83 -5.83
CA VAL A 330 13.04 -6.14 -4.46
C VAL A 330 14.54 -5.85 -4.40
N PRO A 331 15.01 -4.94 -3.55
CA PRO A 331 16.43 -4.70 -3.34
C PRO A 331 17.19 -5.95 -2.94
N GLU A 332 18.50 -6.02 -3.16
CA GLU A 332 19.33 -7.14 -2.69
C GLU A 332 19.45 -7.13 -1.16
N GLU A 333 19.55 -5.94 -0.56
CA GLU A 333 19.69 -5.75 0.87
C GLU A 333 18.49 -5.01 1.46
N ASN A 334 18.17 -5.33 2.71
CA ASN A 334 17.12 -4.64 3.44
C ASN A 334 17.57 -3.21 3.80
N PRO A 335 16.89 -2.17 3.31
CA PRO A 335 17.24 -0.77 3.60
C PRO A 335 17.12 -0.41 5.09
N GLU A 336 16.39 -1.21 5.89
CA GLU A 336 16.23 -1.03 7.33
C GLU A 336 17.12 -1.98 8.16
N ALA A 337 18.08 -2.70 7.55
CA ALA A 337 18.89 -3.69 8.24
C ALA A 337 19.64 -3.14 9.47
N MET A 338 20.06 -1.87 9.41
CA MET A 338 20.76 -1.20 10.53
C MET A 338 19.82 -0.73 11.65
N GLY A 339 18.50 -0.77 11.48
CA GLY A 339 17.53 -0.39 12.53
C GLY A 339 17.41 1.11 12.82
N PHE A 340 18.02 2.00 12.05
CA PHE A 340 18.04 3.45 12.29
C PHE A 340 16.81 4.20 11.77
N GLY A 341 15.74 3.53 11.45
CA GLY A 341 14.49 4.15 11.00
C GLY A 341 13.77 3.33 9.96
N ARG A 342 12.64 3.88 9.50
CA ARG A 342 11.87 3.31 8.40
C ARG A 342 12.34 3.89 7.07
N CYS A 343 12.46 3.06 6.04
CA CYS A 343 12.73 3.53 4.69
C CYS A 343 11.51 4.25 4.12
N GLU A 344 11.77 5.25 3.30
CA GLU A 344 10.72 5.93 2.54
C GLU A 344 10.32 5.07 1.32
N PRO A 345 9.05 5.17 0.86
CA PRO A 345 8.63 4.52 -0.37
C PRO A 345 9.53 4.89 -1.55
N ALA A 346 9.97 3.89 -2.31
CA ALA A 346 10.85 4.09 -3.47
C ALA A 346 10.16 3.69 -4.79
N VAL A 347 8.83 3.68 -4.82
CA VAL A 347 8.03 3.42 -6.02
C VAL A 347 7.42 4.72 -6.49
N SER A 348 7.81 5.15 -7.69
CA SER A 348 7.34 6.39 -8.31
C SER A 348 6.08 6.15 -9.13
N LEU A 349 5.17 7.12 -9.10
CA LEU A 349 3.92 7.11 -9.85
C LEU A 349 4.01 7.96 -11.10
N TYR A 350 3.69 7.37 -12.23
CA TYR A 350 3.67 8.01 -13.54
C TYR A 350 2.27 8.00 -14.14
N CYS A 351 2.02 8.92 -15.05
CA CYS A 351 0.88 8.94 -15.95
C CYS A 351 1.38 9.26 -17.36
N HIS A 352 1.13 8.36 -18.32
CA HIS A 352 1.66 8.49 -19.68
C HIS A 352 3.18 8.77 -19.72
N LYS A 353 3.97 8.05 -18.91
CA LYS A 353 5.44 8.17 -18.81
C LYS A 353 5.94 9.52 -18.23
N VAL A 354 5.04 10.37 -17.72
CA VAL A 354 5.38 11.61 -17.03
C VAL A 354 5.28 11.40 -15.53
N LEU A 355 6.31 11.80 -14.79
CA LEU A 355 6.34 11.67 -13.34
C LEU A 355 5.26 12.57 -12.71
N ILE A 356 4.40 11.96 -11.91
CA ILE A 356 3.36 12.63 -11.12
C ILE A 356 3.82 12.81 -9.68
N ASP A 357 4.29 11.73 -9.06
CA ASP A 357 4.77 11.73 -7.68
C ASP A 357 5.91 10.72 -7.53
N SER A 358 7.03 11.17 -7.00
CA SER A 358 8.20 10.31 -6.76
C SER A 358 8.07 9.43 -5.52
N LYS A 359 7.16 9.79 -4.59
CA LYS A 359 6.97 9.12 -3.29
C LYS A 359 5.50 9.13 -2.86
N PRO A 360 4.61 8.50 -3.61
CA PRO A 360 3.17 8.52 -3.32
C PRO A 360 2.85 7.74 -2.03
N GLU A 361 2.40 8.44 -0.99
CA GLU A 361 2.21 7.90 0.36
C GLU A 361 1.26 6.70 0.44
N LYS A 362 0.30 6.55 -0.49
CA LYS A 362 -0.76 5.53 -0.41
C LYS A 362 -0.76 4.54 -1.55
N LEU A 363 0.30 4.53 -2.34
CA LEU A 363 0.43 3.62 -3.48
C LEU A 363 0.69 2.18 -3.04
N LEU A 364 1.43 2.00 -1.96
CA LEU A 364 1.72 0.70 -1.37
C LEU A 364 1.29 0.67 0.10
N PRO A 365 0.90 -0.50 0.64
CA PRO A 365 0.75 -0.67 2.08
C PRO A 365 2.13 -0.58 2.76
N GLU A 366 2.16 -0.15 4.03
CA GLU A 366 3.40 0.12 4.77
C GLU A 366 4.36 -1.08 4.80
N TRP A 367 3.84 -2.28 4.90
CA TRP A 367 4.65 -3.49 4.90
C TRP A 367 5.31 -3.83 3.54
N LEU A 368 4.99 -3.09 2.46
CA LEU A 368 5.67 -3.16 1.16
C LEU A 368 6.61 -1.96 0.89
N ARG A 369 6.91 -1.15 1.89
CA ARG A 369 7.75 0.06 1.75
C ARG A 369 9.18 -0.19 1.26
N PHE A 370 9.68 -1.44 1.37
CA PHE A 370 10.98 -1.83 0.83
C PHE A 370 11.01 -1.95 -0.70
N LEU A 371 9.84 -1.99 -1.35
CA LEU A 371 9.78 -2.09 -2.80
C LEU A 371 10.22 -0.79 -3.46
N ALA A 372 10.86 -0.97 -4.59
CA ALA A 372 11.36 0.08 -5.44
C ALA A 372 10.81 -0.07 -6.87
N GLY A 373 10.73 1.02 -7.66
CA GLY A 373 10.31 0.88 -9.05
C GLY A 373 9.34 1.94 -9.56
N VAL A 374 8.53 1.53 -10.52
CA VAL A 374 7.62 2.42 -11.26
C VAL A 374 6.23 1.79 -11.40
N VAL A 375 5.23 2.64 -11.22
CA VAL A 375 3.82 2.37 -11.52
C VAL A 375 3.35 3.47 -12.45
N ASP A 376 2.82 3.11 -13.63
CA ASP A 376 2.27 4.03 -14.63
C ASP A 376 0.81 3.66 -14.92
N SER A 377 -0.09 4.62 -14.82
CA SER A 377 -1.50 4.43 -15.12
C SER A 377 -2.08 5.60 -15.90
N GLU A 378 -2.75 5.28 -16.99
CA GLU A 378 -3.44 6.25 -17.85
C GLU A 378 -4.76 6.74 -17.25
N ASP A 379 -5.36 5.94 -16.35
CA ASP A 379 -6.67 6.22 -15.74
C ASP A 379 -6.60 7.17 -14.52
N LEU A 380 -5.41 7.71 -14.20
CA LEU A 380 -5.25 8.59 -13.05
C LEU A 380 -6.05 9.89 -13.22
N PRO A 381 -7.03 10.20 -12.34
CA PRO A 381 -7.75 11.45 -12.35
C PRO A 381 -6.84 12.56 -11.81
N LEU A 382 -6.00 13.08 -12.67
CA LEU A 382 -5.09 14.16 -12.32
C LEU A 382 -5.88 15.46 -12.13
N ASN A 383 -5.48 16.26 -11.14
CA ASN A 383 -5.91 17.65 -11.07
C ASN A 383 -5.23 18.49 -12.18
N ILE A 384 -5.59 19.75 -12.27
CA ILE A 384 -5.05 20.68 -13.28
C ILE A 384 -3.52 20.77 -13.21
N SER A 385 -2.95 20.72 -11.99
CA SER A 385 -1.49 20.80 -11.77
C SER A 385 -0.77 19.47 -11.94
N ARG A 386 -1.49 18.35 -12.00
CA ARG A 386 -0.91 16.99 -11.98
C ARG A 386 -0.01 16.70 -10.78
N GLU A 387 -0.09 17.51 -9.71
CA GLU A 387 0.71 17.34 -8.49
C GLU A 387 -0.03 16.56 -7.41
N MET A 388 -1.37 16.56 -7.47
CA MET A 388 -2.20 15.83 -6.52
C MET A 388 -3.27 15.02 -7.24
N LEU A 389 -3.51 13.83 -6.72
CA LEU A 389 -4.61 12.98 -7.17
C LEU A 389 -5.91 13.47 -6.51
N GLN A 390 -6.93 13.74 -7.33
CA GLN A 390 -8.24 14.16 -6.84
C GLN A 390 -8.98 13.05 -6.09
N ASP A 391 -8.65 11.78 -6.36
CA ASP A 391 -9.37 10.62 -5.81
C ASP A 391 -8.42 9.58 -5.20
N ASN A 392 -8.38 9.57 -3.86
CA ASN A 392 -7.70 8.53 -3.09
C ASN A 392 -8.32 7.12 -3.28
N SER A 393 -9.52 7.01 -3.88
CA SER A 393 -10.18 5.71 -4.10
C SER A 393 -9.50 4.91 -5.21
N LEU A 394 -9.03 5.58 -6.26
CA LEU A 394 -8.30 4.93 -7.35
C LEU A 394 -6.92 4.47 -6.89
N LEU A 395 -6.19 5.29 -6.12
CA LEU A 395 -4.91 4.86 -5.53
C LEU A 395 -5.07 3.60 -4.68
N ARG A 396 -6.14 3.53 -3.87
CA ARG A 396 -6.42 2.31 -3.08
C ARG A 396 -6.69 1.09 -3.97
N LYS A 397 -7.38 1.26 -5.10
CA LYS A 397 -7.61 0.16 -6.06
C LYS A 397 -6.29 -0.27 -6.70
N ILE A 398 -5.46 0.67 -7.14
CA ILE A 398 -4.12 0.39 -7.69
C ILE A 398 -3.27 -0.34 -6.65
N SER A 399 -3.22 0.17 -5.42
CA SER A 399 -2.54 -0.47 -4.29
C SER A 399 -2.99 -1.92 -4.07
N GLY A 400 -4.31 -2.17 -4.08
CA GLY A 400 -4.86 -3.52 -3.95
C GLY A 400 -4.47 -4.45 -5.11
N ILE A 401 -4.45 -3.95 -6.35
CA ILE A 401 -4.01 -4.71 -7.52
C ILE A 401 -2.53 -5.10 -7.40
N ILE A 402 -1.69 -4.12 -7.08
CA ILE A 402 -0.24 -4.30 -6.93
C ILE A 402 0.04 -5.32 -5.82
N THR A 403 -0.57 -5.12 -4.64
CA THR A 403 -0.40 -5.97 -3.47
C THR A 403 -0.75 -7.43 -3.77
N LYS A 404 -1.92 -7.68 -4.36
CA LYS A 404 -2.35 -9.04 -4.74
C LYS A 404 -1.42 -9.68 -5.76
N ARG A 405 -0.96 -8.92 -6.76
CA ARG A 405 -0.02 -9.41 -7.77
C ARG A 405 1.35 -9.69 -7.18
N PHE A 406 1.83 -8.85 -6.26
CA PHE A 406 3.12 -9.05 -5.61
C PHE A 406 3.12 -10.28 -4.70
N ILE A 407 2.08 -10.48 -3.90
CA ILE A 407 1.92 -11.71 -3.10
C ILE A 407 1.96 -12.95 -4.00
N LYS A 408 1.17 -12.95 -5.08
CA LYS A 408 1.15 -14.05 -6.05
C LYS A 408 2.50 -14.26 -6.74
N HIS A 409 3.23 -13.19 -7.02
CA HIS A 409 4.58 -13.26 -7.57
C HIS A 409 5.52 -13.97 -6.59
N LEU A 410 5.51 -13.56 -5.31
CA LEU A 410 6.32 -14.21 -4.26
C LEU A 410 5.94 -15.68 -4.03
N GLU A 411 4.64 -16.04 -4.09
CA GLU A 411 4.21 -17.44 -4.07
C GLU A 411 4.84 -18.23 -5.24
N GLY A 412 4.90 -17.60 -6.42
CA GLY A 412 5.58 -18.16 -7.59
C GLY A 412 7.08 -18.35 -7.39
N VAL A 413 7.76 -17.36 -6.82
CA VAL A 413 9.19 -17.43 -6.49
C VAL A 413 9.45 -18.51 -5.46
N ALA A 414 8.67 -18.55 -4.36
CA ALA A 414 8.80 -19.55 -3.30
C ALA A 414 8.67 -20.99 -3.82
N LYS A 415 7.83 -21.20 -4.85
CA LYS A 415 7.59 -22.51 -5.44
C LYS A 415 8.64 -22.92 -6.48
N ASN A 416 9.12 -21.98 -7.29
CA ASN A 416 9.90 -22.29 -8.50
C ASN A 416 11.39 -21.96 -8.33
N ASP A 417 11.75 -21.09 -7.36
CA ASP A 417 13.10 -20.62 -7.08
C ASP A 417 13.31 -20.46 -5.57
N ALA A 418 13.45 -21.60 -4.89
CA ALA A 418 13.57 -21.65 -3.43
C ALA A 418 14.80 -20.88 -2.91
N GLU A 419 15.91 -20.86 -3.67
CA GLU A 419 17.13 -20.16 -3.28
C GLU A 419 16.92 -18.64 -3.21
N THR A 420 16.30 -18.06 -4.25
CA THR A 420 15.95 -16.65 -4.26
C THR A 420 14.94 -16.33 -3.16
N TYR A 421 13.99 -17.24 -2.89
CA TYR A 421 13.03 -17.03 -1.81
C TYR A 421 13.66 -17.08 -0.42
N GLU A 422 14.62 -17.99 -0.17
CA GLU A 422 15.37 -18.04 1.09
C GLU A 422 16.14 -16.72 1.34
N LYS A 423 16.79 -16.19 0.30
CA LYS A 423 17.45 -14.87 0.36
C LYS A 423 16.45 -13.74 0.65
N PHE A 424 15.31 -13.76 -0.04
CA PHE A 424 14.23 -12.80 0.20
C PHE A 424 13.73 -12.89 1.65
N TRP A 425 13.47 -14.10 2.15
CA TRP A 425 12.97 -14.29 3.51
C TRP A 425 13.95 -13.80 4.56
N ALA A 426 15.23 -14.05 4.37
CA ALA A 426 16.29 -13.62 5.30
C ALA A 426 16.35 -12.09 5.44
N GLN A 427 16.05 -11.33 4.37
CA GLN A 427 16.10 -9.88 4.34
C GLN A 427 14.74 -9.24 4.66
N PHE A 428 13.66 -9.80 4.15
CA PHE A 428 12.33 -9.16 4.10
C PHE A 428 11.23 -9.94 4.82
N GLY A 429 11.54 -11.08 5.47
CA GLY A 429 10.55 -11.89 6.18
C GLY A 429 9.77 -11.11 7.25
N ARG A 430 10.45 -10.17 7.95
CA ARG A 430 9.82 -9.28 8.93
C ARG A 430 8.67 -8.44 8.36
N TYR A 431 8.79 -7.99 7.10
CA TYR A 431 7.75 -7.19 6.44
C TYR A 431 6.54 -8.07 6.09
N MET A 432 6.76 -9.33 5.73
CA MET A 432 5.66 -10.28 5.49
C MET A 432 4.92 -10.56 6.81
N LYS A 433 5.63 -10.70 7.92
CA LYS A 433 5.07 -10.81 9.27
C LYS A 433 4.28 -9.55 9.66
N GLU A 434 4.83 -8.34 9.41
CA GLU A 434 4.14 -7.07 9.60
C GLU A 434 2.83 -7.02 8.77
N GLY A 435 2.87 -7.49 7.52
CA GLY A 435 1.70 -7.59 6.66
C GLY A 435 0.60 -8.48 7.19
N VAL A 436 0.93 -9.63 7.81
CA VAL A 436 -0.06 -10.52 8.44
C VAL A 436 -0.78 -9.81 9.59
N VAL A 437 -0.05 -9.03 10.39
CA VAL A 437 -0.62 -8.32 11.56
C VAL A 437 -1.46 -7.11 11.13
N THR A 438 -1.02 -6.38 10.12
CA THR A 438 -1.61 -5.07 9.76
C THR A 438 -2.63 -5.14 8.63
N SER A 439 -2.65 -6.21 7.83
CA SER A 439 -3.49 -6.32 6.64
C SER A 439 -4.48 -7.48 6.73
N TRP A 440 -5.64 -7.23 7.29
CA TRP A 440 -6.71 -8.24 7.42
C TRP A 440 -7.09 -8.90 6.08
N GLU A 441 -7.13 -8.12 4.99
CA GLU A 441 -7.52 -8.61 3.66
C GLU A 441 -6.52 -9.63 3.09
N HIS A 442 -5.24 -9.52 3.44
CA HIS A 442 -4.16 -10.30 2.83
C HIS A 442 -3.52 -11.33 3.75
N LYS A 443 -3.94 -11.40 5.03
CA LYS A 443 -3.30 -12.24 6.04
C LYS A 443 -3.20 -13.71 5.65
N ASP A 444 -4.26 -14.28 5.07
CA ASP A 444 -4.29 -15.72 4.70
C ASP A 444 -3.33 -16.02 3.53
N ALA A 445 -3.26 -15.11 2.55
CA ALA A 445 -2.31 -15.24 1.45
C ALA A 445 -0.87 -15.04 1.92
N LEU A 446 -0.63 -14.08 2.83
CA LEU A 446 0.68 -13.86 3.45
C LEU A 446 1.10 -15.05 4.34
N GLY A 447 0.15 -15.74 4.98
CA GLY A 447 0.38 -16.93 5.76
C GLY A 447 1.14 -18.02 4.98
N LYS A 448 0.88 -18.18 3.68
CA LYS A 448 1.60 -19.12 2.79
C LYS A 448 3.06 -18.73 2.57
N LEU A 449 3.35 -17.47 2.70
CA LEU A 449 4.69 -16.93 2.51
C LEU A 449 5.57 -17.04 3.76
N LEU A 450 4.99 -17.29 4.94
CA LEU A 450 5.74 -17.38 6.19
C LEU A 450 6.68 -18.58 6.21
N ARG A 451 7.80 -18.42 6.90
CA ARG A 451 8.81 -19.47 7.09
C ARG A 451 9.22 -19.52 8.54
N PHE A 452 9.32 -20.74 9.08
CA PHE A 452 9.69 -21.01 10.47
C PHE A 452 10.62 -22.21 10.56
N GLN A 453 11.39 -22.29 11.62
CA GLN A 453 12.04 -23.54 12.01
C GLN A 453 11.03 -24.48 12.68
N SER A 454 11.30 -25.77 12.70
CA SER A 454 10.46 -26.75 13.36
C SER A 454 11.25 -27.88 13.95
N THR A 455 10.58 -28.78 14.71
CA THR A 455 11.17 -30.01 15.20
C THR A 455 11.56 -30.98 14.09
N PHE A 456 11.09 -30.81 12.86
CA PHE A 456 11.37 -31.65 11.70
C PHE A 456 12.37 -31.01 10.73
N THR A 457 12.75 -29.77 10.94
CA THR A 457 13.81 -29.12 10.15
C THR A 457 15.16 -29.24 10.84
N GLU A 458 16.24 -29.30 10.05
CA GLU A 458 17.60 -29.12 10.55
C GLU A 458 17.81 -27.68 11.03
N ASP A 459 18.85 -27.46 11.84
CA ASP A 459 19.18 -26.12 12.32
C ASP A 459 19.45 -25.16 11.15
N GLY A 460 18.87 -23.97 11.22
CA GLY A 460 18.93 -22.95 10.15
C GLY A 460 18.05 -23.25 8.93
N LYS A 461 17.40 -24.41 8.84
CA LYS A 461 16.44 -24.70 7.77
C LYS A 461 15.04 -24.31 8.18
N LEU A 462 14.29 -23.79 7.18
CA LEU A 462 12.95 -23.27 7.38
C LEU A 462 11.92 -24.14 6.66
N THR A 463 10.70 -24.15 7.18
CA THR A 463 9.53 -24.78 6.57
C THR A 463 8.41 -23.76 6.39
N SER A 464 7.54 -23.99 5.41
CA SER A 464 6.29 -23.22 5.25
C SER A 464 5.15 -23.84 6.06
N LEU A 465 4.07 -23.11 6.26
CA LEU A 465 2.84 -23.63 6.84
C LEU A 465 2.19 -24.69 5.93
N ASP A 466 2.27 -24.55 4.61
CA ASP A 466 1.78 -25.54 3.64
C ASP A 466 2.55 -26.88 3.78
N ASP A 467 3.87 -26.82 3.88
CA ASP A 467 4.71 -28.02 4.08
C ASP A 467 4.44 -28.68 5.43
N TYR A 468 4.25 -27.88 6.49
CA TYR A 468 3.85 -28.40 7.80
C TYR A 468 2.53 -29.16 7.71
N VAL A 469 1.49 -28.55 7.13
CA VAL A 469 0.17 -29.17 6.97
C VAL A 469 0.25 -30.46 6.13
N SER A 470 1.09 -30.48 5.10
CA SER A 470 1.30 -31.68 4.27
C SER A 470 1.89 -32.87 5.03
N ARG A 471 2.62 -32.62 6.13
CA ARG A 471 3.26 -33.63 7.00
C ARG A 471 2.44 -34.01 8.23
N MET A 472 1.30 -33.31 8.46
CA MET A 472 0.44 -33.61 9.60
C MET A 472 -0.05 -35.07 9.59
N LYS A 473 -0.13 -35.66 10.78
CA LYS A 473 -0.69 -37.02 10.95
C LYS A 473 -2.22 -37.00 10.88
N GLU A 474 -2.86 -38.11 10.53
CA GLU A 474 -4.33 -38.21 10.43
C GLU A 474 -5.07 -37.83 11.71
N ASN A 475 -4.48 -38.15 12.88
CA ASN A 475 -5.06 -37.81 14.18
C ASN A 475 -4.61 -36.46 14.74
N GLN A 476 -3.80 -35.70 14.00
CA GLN A 476 -3.38 -34.34 14.36
C GLN A 476 -4.45 -33.33 13.89
N LYS A 477 -5.06 -32.61 14.84
CA LYS A 477 -6.12 -31.65 14.56
C LYS A 477 -5.59 -30.24 14.24
N ASP A 478 -4.55 -29.80 14.98
CA ASP A 478 -4.08 -28.44 15.04
C ASP A 478 -2.63 -28.29 14.58
N ILE A 479 -2.24 -27.07 14.22
CA ILE A 479 -0.86 -26.67 13.99
C ILE A 479 -0.25 -26.28 15.35
N TYR A 480 0.83 -26.94 15.74
CA TYR A 480 1.45 -26.72 17.04
C TYR A 480 2.63 -25.78 16.94
N VAL A 481 2.68 -24.79 17.86
CA VAL A 481 3.75 -23.79 17.93
C VAL A 481 4.32 -23.70 19.33
N LEU A 482 5.59 -23.33 19.45
CA LEU A 482 6.27 -23.06 20.71
C LEU A 482 7.13 -21.81 20.59
N TYR A 483 6.97 -20.88 21.53
CA TYR A 483 7.70 -19.62 21.59
C TYR A 483 8.94 -19.73 22.49
N GLY A 484 10.01 -19.01 22.13
CA GLY A 484 11.20 -18.92 22.98
C GLY A 484 12.33 -18.15 22.32
N ALA A 485 13.38 -17.81 23.07
CA ALA A 485 14.46 -16.95 22.63
C ALA A 485 15.40 -17.57 21.58
N SER A 486 15.46 -18.93 21.50
CA SER A 486 16.32 -19.61 20.53
C SER A 486 15.87 -21.05 20.29
N ARG A 487 16.24 -21.58 19.11
CA ARG A 487 16.02 -23.00 18.79
C ARG A 487 16.62 -23.95 19.85
N ALA A 488 17.84 -23.70 20.30
CA ALA A 488 18.52 -24.53 21.29
C ALA A 488 17.75 -24.64 22.64
N GLN A 489 17.09 -23.55 23.05
CA GLN A 489 16.21 -23.53 24.20
C GLN A 489 14.95 -24.38 23.94
N LEU A 490 14.33 -24.20 22.79
CA LEU A 490 13.06 -24.85 22.43
C LEU A 490 13.20 -26.34 22.24
N GLU A 491 14.27 -26.82 21.61
CA GLU A 491 14.54 -28.25 21.39
C GLU A 491 14.62 -29.06 22.69
N ASN A 492 15.06 -28.45 23.80
CA ASN A 492 15.17 -29.03 25.13
C ASN A 492 13.95 -28.75 26.02
N SER A 493 12.90 -28.20 25.46
CA SER A 493 11.67 -27.88 26.19
C SER A 493 10.89 -29.14 26.57
N PRO A 494 10.46 -29.28 27.83
CA PRO A 494 9.63 -30.41 28.25
C PRO A 494 8.24 -30.45 27.62
N TYR A 495 7.77 -29.32 27.09
CA TYR A 495 6.50 -29.26 26.36
C TYR A 495 6.50 -30.10 25.08
N LEU A 496 7.67 -30.34 24.49
CA LEU A 496 7.79 -31.16 23.29
C LEU A 496 7.61 -32.67 23.55
N ASP A 497 7.74 -33.14 24.78
CA ASP A 497 7.74 -34.57 25.10
C ASP A 497 6.49 -35.30 24.57
N ALA A 498 5.31 -34.74 24.86
CA ALA A 498 4.05 -35.34 24.46
C ALA A 498 3.82 -35.28 22.93
N LEU A 499 4.32 -34.27 22.26
CA LEU A 499 4.19 -34.11 20.80
C LEU A 499 5.19 -35.01 20.07
N LYS A 500 6.44 -35.09 20.55
CA LYS A 500 7.47 -36.01 20.05
C LYS A 500 7.02 -37.48 20.18
N ALA A 501 6.40 -37.85 21.30
CA ALA A 501 5.87 -39.21 21.51
C ALA A 501 4.78 -39.60 20.51
N ARG A 502 4.01 -38.60 20.02
CA ARG A 502 2.97 -38.75 18.99
C ARG A 502 3.52 -38.61 17.58
N GLY A 503 4.77 -38.19 17.41
CA GLY A 503 5.37 -37.87 16.12
C GLY A 503 4.76 -36.65 15.46
N PHE A 504 4.28 -35.66 16.25
CA PHE A 504 3.74 -34.42 15.79
C PHE A 504 4.85 -33.39 15.65
N GLU A 505 4.82 -32.63 14.53
CA GLU A 505 5.74 -31.54 14.31
C GLU A 505 5.32 -30.31 15.12
N VAL A 506 6.29 -29.53 15.60
CA VAL A 506 6.07 -28.26 16.30
C VAL A 506 6.91 -27.17 15.65
N LEU A 507 6.30 -26.04 15.33
CA LEU A 507 7.01 -24.87 14.82
C LEU A 507 7.70 -24.13 15.96
N PHE A 508 8.91 -23.67 15.72
CA PHE A 508 9.69 -22.85 16.63
C PHE A 508 9.57 -21.37 16.24
N LEU A 509 9.09 -20.58 17.16
CA LEU A 509 8.82 -19.15 17.01
C LEU A 509 9.82 -18.38 17.88
N THR A 510 10.86 -17.84 17.25
CA THR A 510 12.02 -17.27 17.94
C THR A 510 12.18 -15.77 17.81
N GLU A 511 11.30 -15.11 17.04
CA GLU A 511 11.29 -13.67 16.90
C GLU A 511 10.18 -13.06 17.76
N GLY A 512 10.46 -11.93 18.44
CA GLY A 512 9.53 -11.31 19.40
C GLY A 512 8.18 -10.86 18.81
N GLY A 513 8.06 -10.77 17.48
CA GLY A 513 6.80 -10.47 16.79
C GLY A 513 5.95 -11.70 16.43
N ASP A 514 6.50 -12.90 16.52
CA ASP A 514 5.87 -14.13 16.01
C ASP A 514 4.54 -14.45 16.70
N GLN A 515 4.40 -14.11 17.96
CA GLN A 515 3.13 -14.32 18.67
C GLN A 515 2.02 -13.47 18.05
N PHE A 516 2.28 -12.18 17.77
CA PHE A 516 1.28 -11.30 17.14
C PHE A 516 0.89 -11.79 15.74
N VAL A 517 1.85 -12.40 15.02
CA VAL A 517 1.60 -13.00 13.71
C VAL A 517 0.64 -14.19 13.85
N MET A 518 0.90 -15.11 14.79
CA MET A 518 0.06 -16.30 14.99
C MET A 518 -1.31 -15.95 15.57
N ASP A 519 -1.38 -14.98 16.49
CA ASP A 519 -2.64 -14.49 17.06
C ASP A 519 -3.49 -13.78 16.00
N SER A 520 -2.88 -13.10 15.01
CA SER A 520 -3.58 -12.50 13.88
C SER A 520 -4.03 -13.53 12.87
N LEU A 521 -3.21 -14.55 12.59
CA LEU A 521 -3.52 -15.60 11.63
C LEU A 521 -4.60 -16.56 12.17
N MET A 522 -4.51 -16.95 13.44
CA MET A 522 -5.39 -17.88 14.19
C MET A 522 -5.51 -19.27 13.58
N LYS A 523 -5.70 -19.36 12.26
CA LYS A 523 -5.90 -20.60 11.50
C LYS A 523 -5.09 -20.58 10.22
N PHE A 524 -4.73 -21.76 9.75
CA PHE A 524 -4.19 -21.94 8.40
C PHE A 524 -4.69 -23.27 7.81
N ALA A 525 -5.16 -23.26 6.56
CA ALA A 525 -5.75 -24.42 5.90
C ALA A 525 -6.79 -25.15 6.78
N GLU A 526 -7.74 -24.39 7.37
CA GLU A 526 -8.81 -24.88 8.27
C GLU A 526 -8.30 -25.54 9.57
N LYS A 527 -7.00 -25.42 9.90
CA LYS A 527 -6.41 -25.92 11.13
C LYS A 527 -6.16 -24.75 12.08
N ASP A 528 -6.56 -24.91 13.36
CA ASP A 528 -6.26 -23.94 14.40
C ASP A 528 -4.76 -23.95 14.74
N ILE A 529 -4.20 -22.77 15.04
CA ILE A 529 -2.82 -22.66 15.51
C ILE A 529 -2.85 -22.64 17.04
N LYS A 530 -2.15 -23.61 17.66
CA LYS A 530 -2.17 -23.81 19.10
C LYS A 530 -0.76 -23.77 19.70
N ALA A 531 -0.56 -22.90 20.67
CA ALA A 531 0.65 -22.88 21.47
C ALA A 531 0.64 -24.08 22.47
N ILE A 532 1.74 -24.84 22.49
CA ILE A 532 1.79 -26.09 23.26
C ILE A 532 2.05 -25.89 24.75
N ASP A 533 2.40 -24.71 25.17
CA ASP A 533 2.59 -24.25 26.54
C ASP A 533 1.30 -23.73 27.21
N ARG A 534 0.16 -23.80 26.50
CA ARG A 534 -1.15 -23.34 27.02
C ARG A 534 -1.89 -24.47 27.77
N ALA A 535 -2.63 -24.06 28.80
CA ALA A 535 -3.40 -24.98 29.65
C ALA A 535 -4.55 -25.69 28.91
N ASN A 536 -5.17 -25.00 27.96
CA ASN A 536 -6.31 -25.50 27.18
C ASN A 536 -5.94 -26.38 25.97
N LEU A 537 -4.69 -26.82 25.85
CA LEU A 537 -4.25 -27.74 24.78
C LEU A 537 -4.85 -29.13 24.99
N ASP A 538 -5.67 -29.58 24.03
CA ASP A 538 -6.22 -30.93 23.97
C ASP A 538 -5.41 -31.78 22.97
N LEU A 539 -4.74 -32.81 23.47
CA LEU A 539 -3.96 -33.73 22.66
C LEU A 539 -4.68 -35.08 22.54
N PRO A 540 -4.67 -35.72 21.36
CA PRO A 540 -5.24 -37.04 21.19
C PRO A 540 -4.62 -38.03 22.17
N GLU A 541 -5.41 -39.00 22.67
CA GLU A 541 -4.91 -40.08 23.53
C GLU A 541 -3.81 -40.89 22.82
N MET A 542 -2.83 -41.36 23.59
CA MET A 542 -1.80 -42.26 23.06
C MET A 542 -2.31 -43.68 23.05
N GLU A 543 -2.27 -44.34 21.90
CA GLU A 543 -2.71 -45.72 21.74
C GLU A 543 -1.85 -46.74 22.55
N ASP A 544 -0.62 -46.36 22.96
CA ASP A 544 0.37 -47.21 23.64
C ASP A 544 0.77 -46.75 25.06
N ALA A 545 -0.12 -46.16 25.82
CA ALA A 545 0.14 -45.93 27.24
C ALA A 545 0.19 -47.29 27.97
N SER A 546 1.39 -47.82 28.17
CA SER A 546 1.59 -49.08 28.91
C SER A 546 0.87 -49.01 30.25
N PRO A 547 -0.14 -49.84 30.50
CA PRO A 547 -0.95 -49.76 31.73
C PRO A 547 -0.14 -50.10 33.01
N ASP A 548 1.07 -50.63 32.89
CA ASP A 548 1.92 -51.07 34.00
C ASP A 548 2.99 -50.05 34.43
N ARG A 549 2.94 -48.78 33.97
CA ARG A 549 3.93 -47.79 34.39
C ARG A 549 3.66 -47.37 35.86
N PRO A 550 4.66 -47.48 36.77
CA PRO A 550 4.48 -47.02 38.15
C PRO A 550 4.08 -45.56 38.20
N GLY A 551 3.13 -45.22 39.03
CA GLY A 551 2.64 -43.82 39.16
C GLY A 551 1.77 -43.66 40.42
N LEU A 552 1.43 -42.44 40.73
CA LEU A 552 0.45 -42.13 41.76
C LEU A 552 -0.94 -42.61 41.31
N ASP A 553 -1.70 -43.22 42.21
CA ASP A 553 -3.11 -43.47 42.00
C ASP A 553 -3.90 -42.15 42.08
N GLU A 554 -5.16 -42.18 41.67
CA GLU A 554 -6.03 -41.00 41.60
C GLU A 554 -6.20 -40.31 42.98
N ALA A 555 -6.25 -41.08 44.06
CA ALA A 555 -6.39 -40.58 45.41
C ALA A 555 -5.12 -39.85 45.88
N ALA A 556 -3.95 -40.44 45.65
CA ALA A 556 -2.65 -39.84 45.98
C ALA A 556 -2.36 -38.61 45.12
N ALA A 557 -2.70 -38.66 43.84
CA ALA A 557 -2.59 -37.52 42.93
C ALA A 557 -3.47 -36.32 43.35
N SER A 558 -4.75 -36.58 43.69
CA SER A 558 -5.69 -35.55 44.18
C SER A 558 -5.22 -34.96 45.52
N ALA A 559 -4.74 -35.81 46.44
CA ALA A 559 -4.20 -35.37 47.70
C ALA A 559 -2.93 -34.53 47.59
N LEU A 560 -2.02 -34.87 46.63
CA LEU A 560 -0.83 -34.07 46.33
C LEU A 560 -1.20 -32.69 45.75
N THR A 561 -2.03 -32.64 44.72
CA THR A 561 -2.43 -31.39 44.08
C THR A 561 -3.21 -30.47 45.03
N GLY A 562 -4.08 -31.02 45.86
CA GLY A 562 -4.78 -30.26 46.90
C GLY A 562 -3.83 -29.64 47.93
N TRP A 563 -2.84 -30.46 48.43
CA TRP A 563 -1.84 -29.95 49.35
C TRP A 563 -0.95 -28.87 48.74
N VAL A 564 -0.49 -29.02 47.48
CA VAL A 564 0.30 -27.99 46.78
C VAL A 564 -0.51 -26.71 46.60
N SER A 565 -1.78 -26.81 46.21
CA SER A 565 -2.67 -25.66 46.06
C SER A 565 -2.86 -24.90 47.37
N GLU A 566 -2.88 -25.61 48.49
CA GLU A 566 -3.04 -25.01 49.81
C GLU A 566 -1.77 -24.35 50.34
N THR A 567 -0.62 -25.02 50.11
CA THR A 567 0.71 -24.57 50.56
C THR A 567 1.21 -23.35 49.80
N PHE A 568 0.96 -23.29 48.49
CA PHE A 568 1.40 -22.22 47.61
C PHE A 568 0.24 -21.34 47.09
N LYS A 569 -0.71 -21.04 47.99
CA LYS A 569 -1.86 -20.15 47.67
C LYS A 569 -1.42 -18.91 46.95
N ASP A 570 -2.30 -18.45 46.07
CA ASP A 570 -2.16 -17.21 45.29
C ASP A 570 -1.06 -17.17 44.22
N ARG A 571 -0.25 -18.26 44.06
CA ARG A 571 0.78 -18.35 43.04
C ARG A 571 0.27 -18.96 41.73
N PHE A 572 -0.81 -19.72 41.74
CA PHE A 572 -1.31 -20.51 40.63
C PHE A 572 -2.82 -20.42 40.53
N SER A 573 -3.33 -20.43 39.29
CA SER A 573 -4.77 -20.54 39.04
C SER A 573 -5.27 -21.97 39.29
N LYS A 574 -4.42 -22.99 39.04
CA LYS A 574 -4.77 -24.38 39.17
C LYS A 574 -3.53 -25.27 39.31
N VAL A 575 -3.68 -26.37 40.06
CA VAL A 575 -2.68 -27.44 40.16
C VAL A 575 -3.33 -28.75 39.76
N THR A 576 -2.71 -29.47 38.82
CA THR A 576 -3.22 -30.74 38.25
C THR A 576 -2.14 -31.79 38.16
N THR A 577 -2.53 -33.02 37.85
CA THR A 577 -1.64 -34.08 37.34
C THR A 577 -2.04 -34.39 35.91
N GLY A 578 -1.05 -34.69 35.05
CA GLY A 578 -1.30 -34.95 33.63
C GLY A 578 -0.20 -35.75 32.94
N ASN A 579 -0.39 -35.96 31.63
CA ASN A 579 0.47 -36.79 30.79
C ASN A 579 1.24 -35.99 29.73
N ARG A 580 1.21 -34.64 29.82
CA ARG A 580 1.88 -33.79 28.83
C ARG A 580 3.40 -33.88 28.92
N VAL A 581 3.92 -34.26 30.08
CA VAL A 581 5.34 -34.39 30.35
C VAL A 581 5.70 -35.79 30.67
N THR A 582 6.78 -36.31 30.09
CA THR A 582 7.31 -37.63 30.38
C THR A 582 8.63 -37.60 31.14
N SER A 583 9.43 -36.56 30.96
CA SER A 583 10.77 -36.43 31.51
C SER A 583 10.86 -35.57 32.77
N ALA A 584 10.17 -34.44 32.81
CA ALA A 584 10.21 -33.49 33.93
C ALA A 584 9.21 -33.87 35.04
N PRO A 585 9.46 -33.46 36.31
CA PRO A 585 8.53 -33.67 37.43
C PRO A 585 7.26 -32.85 37.31
N ALA A 586 7.33 -31.61 36.74
CA ALA A 586 6.21 -30.72 36.51
C ALA A 586 6.50 -29.75 35.40
N ILE A 587 5.42 -29.17 34.85
CA ILE A 587 5.46 -28.02 33.93
C ILE A 587 4.54 -26.94 34.43
N ALA A 588 4.86 -25.67 34.05
CA ALA A 588 4.00 -24.53 34.24
C ALA A 588 3.33 -24.19 32.90
N LEU A 589 2.00 -24.04 32.89
CA LEU A 589 1.20 -23.80 31.71
C LEU A 589 0.64 -22.39 31.78
N GLN A 590 0.63 -21.69 30.68
CA GLN A 590 -0.04 -20.37 30.57
C GLN A 590 -1.56 -20.57 30.58
N GLY A 591 -2.27 -19.75 31.33
CA GLY A 591 -3.72 -19.67 31.23
C GLY A 591 -4.19 -19.24 29.81
N GLU A 592 -5.44 -19.54 29.48
CA GLU A 592 -5.97 -19.26 28.13
C GLU A 592 -5.85 -17.80 27.72
N ASN A 593 -6.02 -16.87 28.67
CA ASN A 593 -6.00 -15.43 28.44
C ASN A 593 -4.70 -14.75 28.93
N ASP A 594 -3.72 -15.51 29.37
CA ASP A 594 -2.46 -14.98 29.87
C ASP A 594 -1.59 -14.44 28.73
N LEU A 595 -0.94 -13.31 28.98
CA LEU A 595 0.09 -12.78 28.08
C LEU A 595 1.35 -13.64 28.19
N SER A 596 1.98 -13.95 27.03
CA SER A 596 3.26 -14.66 27.06
C SER A 596 4.36 -13.84 27.75
N PRO A 597 5.41 -14.48 28.26
CA PRO A 597 6.55 -13.79 28.85
C PRO A 597 7.17 -12.76 27.92
N GLU A 598 7.24 -13.03 26.61
CA GLU A 598 7.78 -12.14 25.59
C GLU A 598 6.92 -10.87 25.41
N VAL A 599 5.60 -11.04 25.32
CA VAL A 599 4.65 -9.94 25.22
C VAL A 599 4.66 -9.09 26.48
N LYS A 600 4.73 -9.72 27.65
CA LYS A 600 4.90 -9.01 28.93
C LYS A 600 6.19 -8.18 28.96
N ALA A 601 7.30 -8.75 28.53
CA ALA A 601 8.58 -8.06 28.47
C ALA A 601 8.50 -6.84 27.51
N TYR A 602 7.82 -7.00 26.37
CA TYR A 602 7.60 -5.92 25.42
C TYR A 602 6.79 -4.77 26.03
N PHE A 603 5.64 -5.05 26.68
CA PHE A 603 4.82 -4.02 27.33
C PHE A 603 5.53 -3.35 28.49
N LYS A 604 6.27 -4.12 29.32
CA LYS A 604 7.12 -3.55 30.39
C LYS A 604 8.18 -2.59 29.85
N ALA A 605 8.82 -2.96 28.73
CA ALA A 605 9.80 -2.09 28.07
C ALA A 605 9.19 -0.80 27.52
N MET A 606 7.90 -0.81 27.20
CA MET A 606 7.13 0.40 26.79
C MET A 606 6.59 1.21 27.99
N GLY A 607 6.87 0.80 29.24
CA GLY A 607 6.38 1.47 30.44
C GLY A 607 4.90 1.26 30.74
N GLN A 608 4.29 0.21 30.17
CA GLN A 608 2.89 -0.12 30.41
C GLN A 608 2.76 -1.10 31.60
N GLU A 609 1.71 -0.93 32.40
CA GLU A 609 1.36 -1.90 33.44
C GLU A 609 0.87 -3.21 32.78
N VAL A 610 1.40 -4.33 33.25
CA VAL A 610 1.08 -5.65 32.73
C VAL A 610 0.34 -6.44 33.78
N PRO A 611 -0.78 -7.11 33.44
CA PRO A 611 -1.51 -7.96 34.37
C PRO A 611 -0.63 -9.08 34.93
N GLU A 612 -0.82 -9.44 36.19
CA GLU A 612 -0.20 -10.65 36.76
C GLU A 612 -0.84 -11.89 36.13
N ASN A 613 0.01 -12.82 35.70
CA ASN A 613 -0.44 -14.13 35.24
C ASN A 613 -0.51 -15.05 36.46
N HIS A 614 -1.49 -15.93 36.47
CA HIS A 614 -1.58 -17.03 37.40
C HIS A 614 -1.48 -18.36 36.63
N PRO A 615 -0.25 -18.86 36.37
CA PRO A 615 -0.06 -20.07 35.60
C PRO A 615 -0.71 -21.28 36.26
N GLU A 616 -1.01 -22.31 35.45
CA GLU A 616 -1.34 -23.64 35.98
C GLU A 616 -0.08 -24.48 36.13
N ILE A 617 -0.05 -25.34 37.17
CA ILE A 617 1.03 -26.32 37.36
C ILE A 617 0.48 -27.72 37.12
N GLU A 618 1.12 -28.45 36.19
CA GLU A 618 0.81 -29.83 35.91
C GLU A 618 1.98 -30.73 36.39
N PHE A 619 1.72 -31.62 37.37
CA PHE A 619 2.67 -32.59 37.86
C PHE A 619 2.59 -33.90 37.05
N ASN A 620 3.73 -34.51 36.79
CA ASN A 620 3.84 -35.81 36.17
C ASN A 620 3.68 -36.94 37.23
N PRO A 621 2.52 -37.64 37.30
CA PRO A 621 2.27 -38.64 38.34
C PRO A 621 3.18 -39.87 38.26
N HIS A 622 3.85 -40.07 37.11
CA HIS A 622 4.77 -41.17 36.87
C HIS A 622 6.25 -40.82 37.16
N ASN A 623 6.53 -39.57 37.54
CA ASN A 623 7.89 -39.15 37.83
C ASN A 623 8.32 -39.62 39.24
N PRO A 624 9.48 -40.29 39.40
CA PRO A 624 9.93 -40.79 40.71
C PRO A 624 10.06 -39.68 41.78
N ILE A 625 10.41 -38.45 41.38
CA ILE A 625 10.53 -37.33 42.31
C ILE A 625 9.14 -36.92 42.80
N VAL A 626 8.11 -36.93 41.96
CA VAL A 626 6.74 -36.61 42.33
C VAL A 626 6.11 -37.68 43.21
N MET A 627 6.40 -38.96 42.91
CA MET A 627 5.98 -40.09 43.77
C MET A 627 6.61 -39.95 45.17
N LYS A 628 7.92 -39.63 45.23
CA LYS A 628 8.60 -39.41 46.50
C LYS A 628 8.11 -38.18 47.25
N LEU A 629 7.74 -37.10 46.54
CA LEU A 629 7.12 -35.91 47.13
C LEU A 629 5.79 -36.26 47.83
N ALA A 630 4.96 -37.09 47.20
CA ALA A 630 3.70 -37.53 47.79
C ALA A 630 3.90 -38.33 49.11
N GLU A 631 4.95 -39.16 49.18
CA GLU A 631 5.31 -39.88 50.43
C GLU A 631 5.88 -38.92 51.50
N LEU A 632 6.74 -37.97 51.09
CA LEU A 632 7.39 -37.04 52.02
C LEU A 632 6.37 -36.08 52.65
N ARG A 633 5.30 -35.74 51.97
CA ARG A 633 4.22 -34.90 52.50
C ARG A 633 3.71 -35.39 53.84
N GLU A 634 3.61 -36.70 54.03
CA GLU A 634 3.11 -37.32 55.26
C GLU A 634 4.23 -37.58 56.31
N SER A 635 5.47 -37.81 55.86
CA SER A 635 6.58 -38.19 56.74
C SER A 635 7.49 -37.03 57.16
N ASP A 636 7.72 -36.03 56.28
CA ASP A 636 8.55 -34.83 56.53
C ASP A 636 8.01 -33.67 55.74
N SER A 637 6.96 -33.01 56.24
CA SER A 637 6.25 -31.90 55.57
C SER A 637 7.18 -30.73 55.22
N ALA A 638 8.17 -30.42 56.06
CA ALA A 638 9.10 -29.34 55.80
C ALA A 638 10.04 -29.64 54.59
N LEU A 639 10.50 -30.89 54.45
CA LEU A 639 11.27 -31.29 53.29
C LEU A 639 10.40 -31.38 52.03
N ALA A 640 9.16 -31.84 52.20
CA ALA A 640 8.20 -31.89 51.09
C ALA A 640 7.88 -30.48 50.53
N GLU A 641 7.74 -29.47 51.38
CA GLU A 641 7.52 -28.08 50.96
C GLU A 641 8.71 -27.52 50.19
N LEU A 642 9.92 -27.70 50.66
CA LEU A 642 11.15 -27.31 49.95
C LEU A 642 11.28 -28.03 48.60
N LEU A 643 11.00 -29.33 48.52
CA LEU A 643 11.06 -30.12 47.29
C LEU A 643 9.98 -29.68 46.30
N ALA A 644 8.74 -29.45 46.76
CA ALA A 644 7.67 -28.94 45.92
C ALA A 644 8.01 -27.54 45.38
N GLY A 645 8.51 -26.60 46.23
CA GLY A 645 8.97 -25.29 45.82
C GLY A 645 10.08 -25.36 44.78
N GLN A 646 11.03 -26.29 44.91
CA GLN A 646 12.10 -26.50 43.92
C GLN A 646 11.57 -26.98 42.60
N ILE A 647 10.67 -27.97 42.58
CA ILE A 647 10.03 -28.50 41.36
C ILE A 647 9.26 -27.37 40.65
N ILE A 648 8.43 -26.61 41.38
CA ILE A 648 7.61 -25.54 40.89
C ILE A 648 8.47 -24.38 40.30
N ASN A 649 9.46 -23.90 41.08
CA ASN A 649 10.34 -22.81 40.64
C ASN A 649 11.15 -23.25 39.39
N THR A 650 11.54 -24.52 39.29
CA THR A 650 12.19 -25.04 38.08
C THR A 650 11.24 -25.08 36.89
N ALA A 651 9.98 -25.45 37.07
CA ALA A 651 8.97 -25.43 36.02
C ALA A 651 8.70 -23.99 35.53
N LEU A 652 8.53 -23.05 36.47
CA LEU A 652 8.35 -21.62 36.16
C LEU A 652 9.56 -21.00 35.44
N LEU A 653 10.78 -21.34 35.85
CA LEU A 653 12.01 -20.89 35.19
C LEU A 653 12.07 -21.35 33.72
N ARG A 654 11.76 -22.65 33.50
CA ARG A 654 11.73 -23.20 32.13
C ARG A 654 10.66 -22.59 31.23
N ALA A 655 9.56 -22.13 31.83
CA ALA A 655 8.49 -21.46 31.17
C ALA A 655 8.73 -19.94 30.95
N GLY A 656 9.84 -19.40 31.48
CA GLY A 656 10.09 -17.96 31.49
C GLY A 656 9.16 -17.15 32.40
N MET A 657 8.48 -17.83 33.35
CA MET A 657 7.47 -17.24 34.22
C MET A 657 7.98 -17.01 35.67
N LEU A 658 9.22 -17.35 35.96
CA LEU A 658 9.81 -17.11 37.26
C LEU A 658 10.24 -15.68 37.39
N GLU A 659 9.55 -14.91 38.26
CA GLU A 659 9.76 -13.47 38.40
C GLU A 659 11.10 -13.13 39.02
N ASP A 660 11.46 -13.88 40.10
CA ASP A 660 12.75 -13.70 40.80
C ASP A 660 13.56 -15.00 40.80
N PRO A 661 14.61 -15.09 39.98
CA PRO A 661 15.51 -16.24 39.97
C PRO A 661 16.24 -16.51 41.31
N ALA A 662 16.34 -15.51 42.19
CA ALA A 662 16.96 -15.70 43.51
C ALA A 662 16.16 -16.70 44.36
N THR A 663 14.83 -16.75 44.25
CA THR A 663 13.97 -17.69 44.93
C THR A 663 14.32 -19.14 44.63
N LEU A 664 14.76 -19.44 43.41
CA LEU A 664 15.21 -20.79 43.04
C LEU A 664 16.54 -21.15 43.70
N ALA A 665 17.48 -20.20 43.78
CA ALA A 665 18.78 -20.38 44.42
C ALA A 665 18.62 -20.58 45.93
N ASP A 666 17.85 -19.74 46.61
CA ASP A 666 17.58 -19.80 48.03
C ASP A 666 16.90 -21.13 48.41
N ASN A 667 15.91 -21.54 47.61
CA ASN A 667 15.22 -22.81 47.82
C ASN A 667 16.16 -24.03 47.61
N SER A 668 17.04 -23.96 46.61
CA SER A 668 18.05 -24.99 46.36
C SER A 668 19.02 -25.09 47.53
N GLN A 669 19.50 -23.97 48.09
CA GLN A 669 20.37 -23.94 49.23
C GLN A 669 19.69 -24.56 50.49
N ALA A 670 18.47 -24.13 50.81
CA ALA A 670 17.67 -24.66 51.92
C ALA A 670 17.45 -26.18 51.79
N LEU A 671 17.19 -26.67 50.58
CA LEU A 671 17.05 -28.10 50.30
C LEU A 671 18.34 -28.88 50.58
N LEU A 672 19.48 -28.35 50.12
CA LEU A 672 20.79 -28.96 50.38
C LEU A 672 21.14 -28.97 51.87
N GLU A 673 20.90 -27.89 52.61
CA GLU A 673 21.11 -27.82 54.06
C GLU A 673 20.24 -28.86 54.82
N LYS A 674 18.99 -29.02 54.40
CA LYS A 674 18.07 -29.99 54.97
C LYS A 674 18.50 -31.43 54.71
N LEU A 675 19.07 -31.73 53.53
CA LEU A 675 19.60 -33.02 53.18
C LEU A 675 20.88 -33.38 53.94
N LEU A 676 21.73 -32.39 54.28
CA LEU A 676 22.95 -32.58 55.08
C LEU A 676 22.69 -32.81 56.58
N GLN A 677 21.50 -32.47 57.05
CA GLN A 677 21.07 -32.68 58.46
C GLN A 677 20.52 -34.10 58.70
N LYS A 678 20.29 -34.87 57.64
CA LYS A 678 19.89 -36.29 57.70
C LYS A 678 21.07 -37.17 57.51
#